data_c965cff655bb73a6c7df6eb61983e391
#
_entry.id   c965cff655bb73a6c7df6eb61983e391
#
_cell.length_a   1.000
_cell.length_b   1.000
_cell.length_c   1.000
_cell.angle_alpha   90.00
_cell.angle_beta   90.00
_cell.angle_gamma   90.00
#
_symmetry.space_group_name_H-M   'P 1'
#
loop_
_entity.id
_entity.type
_entity.pdbx_description
1 polymer ?
#
loop_
_entity_poly.entity_id
_entity_poly.type
_entity_poly.pdbx_seq_one_letter_code
_entity_poly.pdbx_strand_id
1 'polypeptide(L)'
;MRHPFKFLCFGIALLGVALSPLLVPGLSGGSQGGGSPGPIPRSPWPPAVRNATIGTLPTMGWNSWNHFACGIDENLIKQIADGMVNGGLQAAGYDVVTLDACWSARNRDAAGNLSNDPQAFPSGMKALGDYIHARGLRFGLYTSIGTRMCGDVGPGSLDHEVQDVATLASWGVDYIKADRCSADGLVMKDLYARWRDAIAASGRPIVLSASDNIAVQEPWAWGPVTAHQWRMSDDIKDDWATMMGIFDLNFLHAAATAPGGFNDPDMLEVGNGGMSETEYATHFGLWALMSAPLIAGNDLRTMDASTRAILTNAEVIAVDQDPNAFQAIKVHDNGAGQEVWSKPLASSGSRAVGLLNRGRAAATIGVDWSAIGLATGSATVRDLEAQQDRGTFVDSYSVSVPAHGLALLRILGTDRAATGGYLSDQPWTYMANENGPVERDMSNGGSGAGDGRALSLNGSRYAKGFGTWAPSAIEFRPDGSCSTFTAEVGIDDEAGSRGTVIFQVWGDGQKIFDSGVTTGTTPTKNIQVDLSGVRSLRLETVAVDGTSYDSGDWADAILVCSTSPNLPPQASFTVSSISVRPGDPVSFDGSSSTDPDGTIQLYTWDFGDGSAGSGPLVGHSFALAGTFNVVLTVTDNGGASNTATAAVSVTSAPRAEFSATPRAVLPGIPIRFDGSNSTVPGGHIVLYAWDFADGATAQGRVVMHAYSSHGIFSVRLLVKDNFDRTNETQLTVAVGNRAPTITSTSPSANSVLQVGELGTFTIAASDPDGDLLSYSWTIDGVHVGATSGSYAFASLVPGAFAIRVIATDGFAAVLFEWRVTVEGSSQAPAPPPTAGVPETVASLGVVALGLLVTLVTHAIRTRKRR
;
A
#
# COMPACT_ATOMS: atom_id res chain seq x y z
N MET A 1 -12.17 43.37 37.10
CA MET A 1 -10.94 44.06 37.46
C MET A 1 -9.94 43.84 36.37
N ARG A 2 -9.55 44.88 35.68
CA ARG A 2 -8.65 44.89 34.53
C ARG A 2 -7.22 44.92 35.01
N HIS A 3 -6.31 44.12 34.40
CA HIS A 3 -4.89 44.48 34.28
C HIS A 3 -4.35 43.98 32.93
N PRO A 4 -3.69 44.89 32.18
CA PRO A 4 -3.07 44.54 30.89
C PRO A 4 -1.58 44.23 31.07
N PHE A 5 -1.07 43.20 30.40
CA PHE A 5 0.37 42.95 30.24
C PHE A 5 0.92 43.73 29.05
N LYS A 6 1.95 44.52 29.33
CA LYS A 6 2.69 45.35 28.36
C LYS A 6 3.77 44.50 27.68
N PHE A 7 3.81 44.58 26.36
CA PHE A 7 4.97 44.14 25.54
C PHE A 7 6.15 45.09 25.80
N LEU A 8 7.34 44.52 26.04
CA LEU A 8 8.61 45.25 26.11
C LEU A 8 9.44 44.86 24.88
N CYS A 9 9.59 45.79 23.93
CA CYS A 9 10.57 45.73 22.85
C CYS A 9 11.96 46.02 23.39
N PHE A 10 12.93 45.08 23.18
CA PHE A 10 14.35 45.37 23.36
C PHE A 10 14.97 45.59 21.97
N GLY A 11 15.34 46.84 21.70
CA GLY A 11 16.19 47.18 20.59
C GLY A 11 17.65 46.92 20.95
N ILE A 12 18.37 46.22 20.09
CA ILE A 12 19.83 46.08 20.19
C ILE A 12 20.47 47.02 19.17
N ALA A 13 21.25 47.98 19.69
CA ALA A 13 22.01 48.93 18.92
C ALA A 13 23.31 48.27 18.40
N LEU A 14 23.57 48.40 17.08
CA LEU A 14 24.86 48.07 16.45
C LEU A 14 25.94 49.03 16.94
N LEU A 15 26.99 48.50 17.55
CA LEU A 15 28.29 49.16 17.68
C LEU A 15 29.26 48.50 16.69
N GLY A 16 29.63 49.27 15.69
CA GLY A 16 30.70 48.92 14.77
C GLY A 16 32.06 49.13 15.48
N VAL A 17 32.92 48.11 15.39
CA VAL A 17 34.35 48.21 15.73
C VAL A 17 35.14 47.83 14.49
N ALA A 18 35.82 48.81 13.94
CA ALA A 18 36.82 48.62 12.91
C ALA A 18 38.14 48.11 13.52
N LEU A 19 38.71 47.08 13.00
CA LEU A 19 40.04 46.61 13.33
C LEU A 19 40.88 46.50 12.07
N SER A 20 41.89 47.34 12.00
CA SER A 20 42.96 47.38 10.99
C SER A 20 43.97 46.23 11.23
N PRO A 21 44.70 45.78 10.21
CA PRO A 21 45.60 44.63 10.30
C PRO A 21 46.99 45.06 10.84
N LEU A 22 47.48 44.25 11.82
CA LEU A 22 48.89 44.32 12.28
C LEU A 22 49.74 43.28 11.53
N LEU A 23 50.72 43.78 10.81
CA LEU A 23 51.86 43.03 10.27
C LEU A 23 52.79 42.58 11.46
N VAL A 24 53.25 41.33 11.47
CA VAL A 24 54.39 40.86 12.24
C VAL A 24 55.32 40.10 11.33
N PRO A 25 56.64 40.34 11.39
CA PRO A 25 57.64 39.83 10.45
C PRO A 25 58.12 38.42 10.80
N GLY A 26 58.67 37.74 9.75
CA GLY A 26 59.07 36.37 9.72
C GLY A 26 60.23 35.99 10.62
N LEU A 27 60.34 34.72 10.92
CA LEU A 27 61.52 33.98 11.29
C LEU A 27 61.64 32.72 10.44
N SER A 28 62.75 32.64 9.76
CA SER A 28 63.27 31.51 9.01
C SER A 28 63.80 30.38 9.91
N GLY A 29 63.57 29.13 9.57
CA GLY A 29 64.26 27.99 10.21
C GLY A 29 63.78 26.63 9.82
N GLY A 30 64.41 26.01 8.84
CA GLY A 30 64.95 24.65 8.72
C GLY A 30 64.00 23.42 8.83
N SER A 31 63.68 22.87 7.69
CA SER A 31 63.61 21.46 7.26
C SER A 31 63.55 20.32 8.31
N GLN A 32 62.52 19.47 8.24
CA GLN A 32 62.68 18.04 7.85
C GLN A 32 61.31 17.46 7.43
N GLY A 33 61.32 16.59 6.44
CA GLY A 33 60.22 16.10 5.68
C GLY A 33 59.27 15.17 6.41
N GLY A 34 58.03 15.45 6.16
CA GLY A 34 56.88 14.55 6.31
C GLY A 34 55.95 14.91 5.18
N GLY A 35 55.87 14.05 4.16
CA GLY A 35 55.04 14.27 3.01
C GLY A 35 53.54 14.36 3.37
N SER A 36 52.97 15.52 3.25
CA SER A 36 51.55 15.68 3.18
C SER A 36 51.06 15.00 1.91
N PRO A 37 49.94 14.23 1.96
CA PRO A 37 49.30 13.79 0.74
C PRO A 37 48.86 15.03 -0.01
N GLY A 38 49.31 15.15 -1.28
CA GLY A 38 48.92 16.20 -2.15
C GLY A 38 47.39 16.26 -2.31
N PRO A 39 46.83 17.43 -2.67
CA PRO A 39 45.38 17.52 -2.92
C PRO A 39 45.02 16.50 -4.00
N ILE A 40 44.11 15.59 -3.65
CA ILE A 40 43.48 14.65 -4.57
C ILE A 40 42.89 15.51 -5.71
N PRO A 41 43.21 15.19 -6.99
CA PRO A 41 42.62 15.91 -8.10
C PRO A 41 41.10 15.81 -7.95
N ARG A 42 40.41 16.94 -7.85
CA ARG A 42 38.93 16.96 -7.89
C ARG A 42 38.54 16.43 -9.25
N SER A 43 38.10 15.17 -9.27
CA SER A 43 37.39 14.62 -10.43
C SER A 43 36.17 15.51 -10.72
N PRO A 44 35.86 15.80 -11.97
CA PRO A 44 34.59 16.46 -12.28
C PRO A 44 33.48 15.62 -11.65
N TRP A 45 32.56 16.28 -10.98
CA TRP A 45 31.48 15.69 -10.19
C TRP A 45 30.84 14.51 -10.92
N PRO A 46 30.69 13.31 -10.26
CA PRO A 46 29.90 12.25 -10.84
C PRO A 46 28.46 12.74 -11.07
N PRO A 47 27.75 12.19 -12.04
CA PRO A 47 26.35 12.53 -12.27
C PRO A 47 25.57 12.39 -10.95
N ALA A 48 24.64 13.31 -10.73
CA ALA A 48 23.80 13.35 -9.52
C ALA A 48 23.28 11.95 -9.16
N VAL A 49 23.09 11.69 -7.87
CA VAL A 49 22.55 10.43 -7.29
C VAL A 49 21.27 9.94 -8.00
N ARG A 50 20.52 10.87 -8.60
CA ARG A 50 19.28 10.67 -9.38
C ARG A 50 19.37 9.75 -10.63
N ASN A 51 20.47 9.07 -10.87
CA ASN A 51 20.59 8.05 -11.94
C ASN A 51 20.70 6.63 -11.38
N ALA A 52 20.45 6.43 -10.10
CA ALA A 52 20.55 5.14 -9.45
C ALA A 52 19.35 4.24 -9.81
N THR A 53 19.58 2.94 -9.89
CA THR A 53 18.55 1.91 -10.01
C THR A 53 17.74 1.73 -8.72
N ILE A 54 18.03 2.51 -7.65
CA ILE A 54 17.38 2.49 -6.34
C ILE A 54 16.97 3.91 -5.94
N GLY A 55 15.94 4.02 -5.07
CA GLY A 55 15.46 5.32 -4.58
C GLY A 55 14.83 6.19 -5.67
N THR A 56 14.35 5.61 -6.78
CA THR A 56 13.67 6.35 -7.86
C THR A 56 12.29 6.83 -7.45
N LEU A 57 11.69 6.20 -6.46
CA LEU A 57 10.43 6.56 -5.82
C LEU A 57 10.67 6.85 -4.34
N PRO A 58 9.76 7.57 -3.66
CA PRO A 58 9.84 7.80 -2.22
C PRO A 58 9.95 6.49 -1.44
N THR A 59 10.81 6.45 -0.43
CA THR A 59 10.98 5.25 0.39
C THR A 59 9.73 4.95 1.20
N MET A 60 9.26 3.71 1.17
CA MET A 60 8.21 3.23 2.07
C MET A 60 8.80 2.25 3.09
N GLY A 61 8.55 2.48 4.37
CA GLY A 61 9.15 1.66 5.41
C GLY A 61 8.62 1.89 6.81
N TRP A 62 9.40 1.44 7.77
CA TRP A 62 9.15 1.63 9.19
C TRP A 62 10.45 2.02 9.91
N ASN A 63 10.32 2.88 10.91
CA ASN A 63 11.44 3.31 11.77
C ASN A 63 11.05 3.20 13.24
N SER A 64 12.01 2.82 14.09
CA SER A 64 11.76 2.49 15.49
C SER A 64 11.59 3.70 16.42
N TRP A 65 11.95 4.93 16.00
CA TRP A 65 12.16 6.03 16.92
C TRP A 65 10.90 6.54 17.62
N ASN A 66 9.87 6.94 16.85
CA ASN A 66 8.74 7.69 17.37
C ASN A 66 7.93 6.91 18.42
N HIS A 67 7.82 5.60 18.29
CA HIS A 67 7.09 4.79 19.27
C HIS A 67 8.00 4.18 20.35
N PHE A 68 9.20 3.73 19.99
CA PHE A 68 10.03 2.92 20.89
C PHE A 68 11.25 3.67 21.43
N ALA A 69 11.71 4.75 20.80
CA ALA A 69 12.96 5.45 21.15
C ALA A 69 14.11 4.43 21.34
N CYS A 70 14.79 4.45 22.48
CA CYS A 70 15.84 3.48 22.80
C CYS A 70 15.33 2.14 23.37
N GLY A 71 14.04 1.91 23.43
CA GLY A 71 13.43 0.66 23.90
C GLY A 71 13.42 -0.45 22.87
N ILE A 72 14.49 -0.61 22.10
CA ILE A 72 14.61 -1.60 21.01
C ILE A 72 15.55 -2.75 21.35
N ASP A 73 15.20 -3.94 20.91
CA ASP A 73 16.03 -5.13 20.95
C ASP A 73 15.81 -6.02 19.72
N GLU A 74 16.63 -7.03 19.57
CA GLU A 74 16.57 -7.96 18.44
C GLU A 74 15.21 -8.64 18.28
N ASN A 75 14.54 -9.00 19.38
CA ASN A 75 13.25 -9.68 19.34
C ASN A 75 12.14 -8.74 18.91
N LEU A 76 12.13 -7.50 19.41
CA LEU A 76 11.19 -6.48 18.99
C LEU A 76 11.30 -6.24 17.48
N ILE A 77 12.52 -6.04 16.95
CA ILE A 77 12.71 -5.77 15.52
C ILE A 77 12.26 -6.95 14.66
N LYS A 78 12.52 -8.19 15.08
CA LYS A 78 12.00 -9.39 14.41
C LYS A 78 10.48 -9.43 14.40
N GLN A 79 9.82 -9.10 15.52
CA GLN A 79 8.36 -9.03 15.62
C GLN A 79 7.78 -7.93 14.73
N ILE A 80 8.44 -6.78 14.63
CA ILE A 80 8.05 -5.69 13.72
C ILE A 80 8.16 -6.13 12.26
N ALA A 81 9.27 -6.76 11.86
CA ALA A 81 9.44 -7.28 10.51
C ALA A 81 8.35 -8.32 10.17
N ASP A 82 8.02 -9.22 11.11
CA ASP A 82 6.92 -10.16 10.98
C ASP A 82 5.56 -9.45 10.91
N GLY A 83 5.38 -8.41 11.72
CA GLY A 83 4.17 -7.56 11.73
C GLY A 83 3.96 -6.82 10.41
N MET A 84 5.03 -6.34 9.79
CA MET A 84 5.02 -5.66 8.49
C MET A 84 4.52 -6.60 7.37
N VAL A 85 5.02 -7.83 7.35
CA VAL A 85 4.56 -8.86 6.40
C VAL A 85 3.12 -9.30 6.68
N ASN A 86 2.84 -9.71 7.93
CA ASN A 86 1.55 -10.27 8.31
C ASN A 86 0.44 -9.21 8.41
N GLY A 87 0.81 -7.95 8.67
CA GLY A 87 -0.08 -6.81 8.76
C GLY A 87 -0.54 -6.24 7.42
N GLY A 88 0.06 -6.69 6.31
CA GLY A 88 -0.27 -6.23 4.97
C GLY A 88 0.51 -5.01 4.48
N LEU A 89 1.40 -4.42 5.30
CA LEU A 89 2.19 -3.27 4.89
C LEU A 89 3.16 -3.63 3.74
N GLN A 90 3.83 -4.79 3.82
CA GLN A 90 4.69 -5.25 2.74
C GLN A 90 3.92 -5.39 1.41
N ALA A 91 2.71 -5.96 1.45
CA ALA A 91 1.85 -6.09 0.27
C ALA A 91 1.41 -4.72 -0.29
N ALA A 92 1.34 -3.69 0.57
CA ALA A 92 1.06 -2.31 0.18
C ALA A 92 2.30 -1.54 -0.33
N GLY A 93 3.51 -2.12 -0.27
CA GLY A 93 4.74 -1.53 -0.79
C GLY A 93 5.77 -1.09 0.25
N TYR A 94 5.48 -1.22 1.55
CA TYR A 94 6.46 -0.92 2.60
C TYR A 94 7.51 -2.04 2.66
N ASP A 95 8.75 -1.70 2.42
CA ASP A 95 9.80 -2.71 2.31
C ASP A 95 11.04 -2.46 3.17
N VAL A 96 11.19 -1.29 3.84
CA VAL A 96 12.34 -0.97 4.69
C VAL A 96 11.99 -1.08 6.17
N VAL A 97 12.81 -1.81 6.93
CA VAL A 97 12.80 -1.85 8.41
C VAL A 97 14.04 -1.14 8.92
N THR A 98 13.89 0.04 9.50
CA THR A 98 15.00 0.86 9.99
C THR A 98 15.07 0.86 11.51
N LEU A 99 16.23 0.48 12.04
CA LEU A 99 16.59 0.72 13.43
C LEU A 99 17.17 2.12 13.55
N ASP A 100 16.51 2.96 14.33
CA ASP A 100 17.02 4.29 14.68
C ASP A 100 18.10 4.20 15.76
N ALA A 101 18.46 5.27 16.44
CA ALA A 101 19.50 5.31 17.46
C ALA A 101 19.38 4.18 18.50
N CYS A 102 20.44 3.96 19.29
CA CYS A 102 20.51 2.96 20.38
C CYS A 102 20.71 1.48 19.96
N TRP A 103 20.95 1.20 18.68
CA TRP A 103 21.34 -0.15 18.25
C TRP A 103 22.81 -0.46 18.45
N SER A 104 23.68 0.58 18.50
CA SER A 104 25.13 0.44 18.51
C SER A 104 25.71 0.37 19.94
N ALA A 105 26.87 -0.27 20.06
CA ALA A 105 27.71 -0.15 21.26
C ALA A 105 28.16 1.31 21.44
N ARG A 106 28.41 1.70 22.71
CA ARG A 106 28.85 3.06 23.03
C ARG A 106 30.19 3.47 22.40
N ASN A 107 31.03 2.52 22.07
CA ASN A 107 32.34 2.73 21.49
C ASN A 107 32.56 1.82 20.29
N ARG A 108 33.45 2.23 19.40
CA ARG A 108 33.92 1.40 18.30
C ARG A 108 34.66 0.17 18.84
N ASP A 109 34.74 -0.89 18.04
CA ASP A 109 35.51 -2.07 18.35
C ASP A 109 37.05 -1.79 18.31
N ALA A 110 37.86 -2.79 18.62
CA ALA A 110 39.32 -2.64 18.64
C ALA A 110 39.92 -2.35 17.25
N ALA A 111 39.19 -2.62 16.16
CA ALA A 111 39.58 -2.31 14.78
C ALA A 111 39.05 -0.94 14.30
N GLY A 112 38.32 -0.24 15.18
CA GLY A 112 37.71 1.05 14.88
C GLY A 112 36.35 0.96 14.17
N ASN A 113 35.75 -0.23 14.02
CA ASN A 113 34.46 -0.40 13.35
C ASN A 113 33.28 -0.06 14.28
N LEU A 114 32.15 0.29 13.70
CA LEU A 114 30.84 0.26 14.38
C LEU A 114 30.55 -1.17 14.85
N SER A 115 29.91 -1.30 15.99
CA SER A 115 29.42 -2.59 16.51
C SER A 115 28.05 -2.43 17.16
N ASN A 116 27.29 -3.51 17.21
CA ASN A 116 25.99 -3.55 17.90
C ASN A 116 26.14 -3.55 19.41
N ASP A 117 25.10 -3.11 20.12
CA ASP A 117 24.95 -3.40 21.55
C ASP A 117 24.77 -4.91 21.73
N PRO A 118 25.71 -5.62 22.40
CA PRO A 118 25.62 -7.07 22.51
C PRO A 118 24.54 -7.56 23.47
N GLN A 119 23.95 -6.67 24.29
CA GLN A 119 22.83 -7.01 25.18
C GLN A 119 21.49 -6.92 24.44
N ALA A 120 21.29 -5.85 23.68
CA ALA A 120 20.07 -5.64 22.90
C ALA A 120 20.05 -6.50 21.62
N PHE A 121 21.20 -6.70 20.97
CA PHE A 121 21.32 -7.42 19.68
C PHE A 121 22.40 -8.53 19.75
N PRO A 122 22.16 -9.59 20.54
CA PRO A 122 23.17 -10.62 20.80
C PRO A 122 23.61 -11.43 19.58
N SER A 123 22.76 -11.55 18.54
CA SER A 123 23.11 -12.25 17.29
C SER A 123 23.90 -11.37 16.31
N GLY A 124 23.99 -10.06 16.55
CA GLY A 124 24.65 -9.08 15.71
C GLY A 124 23.83 -8.59 14.53
N MET A 125 24.23 -7.42 13.97
CA MET A 125 23.46 -6.74 12.92
C MET A 125 23.35 -7.54 11.63
N LYS A 126 24.39 -8.29 11.25
CA LYS A 126 24.31 -9.13 10.06
C LYS A 126 23.23 -10.20 10.17
N ALA A 127 23.14 -10.89 11.29
CA ALA A 127 22.14 -11.94 11.50
C ALA A 127 20.70 -11.34 11.52
N LEU A 128 20.54 -10.14 12.07
CA LEU A 128 19.28 -9.42 12.03
C LEU A 128 18.92 -8.98 10.61
N GLY A 129 19.89 -8.45 9.85
CA GLY A 129 19.71 -8.11 8.43
C GLY A 129 19.31 -9.32 7.59
N ASP A 130 20.00 -10.47 7.77
CA ASP A 130 19.65 -11.73 7.09
C ASP A 130 18.20 -12.18 7.42
N TYR A 131 17.74 -11.96 8.68
CA TYR A 131 16.37 -12.26 9.11
C TYR A 131 15.34 -11.37 8.41
N ILE A 132 15.63 -10.08 8.27
CA ILE A 132 14.78 -9.09 7.59
C ILE A 132 14.72 -9.41 6.09
N HIS A 133 15.86 -9.67 5.46
CA HIS A 133 15.96 -10.05 4.05
C HIS A 133 15.21 -11.35 3.72
N ALA A 134 15.26 -12.34 4.62
CA ALA A 134 14.53 -13.59 4.44
C ALA A 134 12.98 -13.41 4.35
N ARG A 135 12.48 -12.21 4.71
CA ARG A 135 11.07 -11.79 4.60
C ARG A 135 10.79 -10.96 3.36
N GLY A 136 11.79 -10.76 2.50
CA GLY A 136 11.69 -9.88 1.34
C GLY A 136 11.68 -8.39 1.69
N LEU A 137 12.19 -8.03 2.88
CA LEU A 137 12.30 -6.66 3.35
C LEU A 137 13.74 -6.17 3.26
N ARG A 138 13.95 -4.87 3.15
CA ARG A 138 15.23 -4.19 3.18
C ARG A 138 15.61 -3.81 4.61
N PHE A 139 16.89 -3.81 4.93
CA PHE A 139 17.42 -3.50 6.25
C PHE A 139 18.00 -2.09 6.30
N GLY A 140 17.49 -1.27 7.23
CA GLY A 140 17.92 0.11 7.45
C GLY A 140 18.59 0.30 8.82
N LEU A 141 19.61 1.17 8.87
CA LEU A 141 20.26 1.58 10.11
C LEU A 141 20.46 3.09 10.17
N TYR A 142 20.37 3.60 11.40
CA TYR A 142 20.68 4.98 11.75
C TYR A 142 22.17 5.15 12.08
N THR A 143 22.73 6.32 11.77
CA THR A 143 24.03 6.78 12.24
C THR A 143 24.06 8.31 12.36
N SER A 144 25.16 8.89 12.77
CA SER A 144 25.40 10.35 12.72
C SER A 144 26.60 10.68 11.85
N ILE A 145 26.49 11.76 11.08
CA ILE A 145 27.61 12.31 10.30
C ILE A 145 28.65 13.02 11.16
N GLY A 146 28.33 13.34 12.42
CA GLY A 146 29.23 13.96 13.37
C GLY A 146 30.07 12.96 14.17
N THR A 147 30.63 13.40 15.31
CA THR A 147 31.51 12.58 16.14
C THR A 147 30.78 11.57 17.04
N ARG A 148 29.47 11.84 17.34
CA ARG A 148 28.61 11.01 18.21
C ARG A 148 27.21 10.94 17.65
N MET A 149 26.52 9.82 17.87
CA MET A 149 25.07 9.70 17.64
C MET A 149 24.28 10.58 18.61
N CYS A 150 23.08 10.96 18.23
CA CYS A 150 22.19 11.78 19.05
C CYS A 150 21.98 11.16 20.44
N GLY A 151 21.96 12.00 21.47
CA GLY A 151 21.84 11.52 22.85
C GLY A 151 23.11 10.84 23.40
N ASP A 152 24.26 10.91 22.70
CA ASP A 152 25.52 10.26 23.05
C ASP A 152 25.42 8.73 23.21
N VAL A 153 24.54 8.11 22.47
CA VAL A 153 24.23 6.67 22.59
C VAL A 153 25.22 5.78 21.85
N GLY A 154 26.03 6.33 20.94
CA GLY A 154 27.02 5.58 20.16
C GLY A 154 28.03 6.48 19.43
N PRO A 155 29.05 5.92 18.78
CA PRO A 155 30.00 6.67 17.98
C PRO A 155 29.34 7.18 16.70
N GLY A 156 29.61 8.43 16.32
CA GLY A 156 29.27 8.94 14.99
C GLY A 156 30.35 8.58 13.97
N SER A 157 30.15 9.00 12.73
CA SER A 157 30.94 8.54 11.58
C SER A 157 31.88 9.58 10.98
N LEU A 158 32.01 10.76 11.62
CA LEU A 158 32.93 11.79 11.14
C LEU A 158 34.34 11.24 11.00
N ASP A 159 34.94 11.38 9.81
CA ASP A 159 36.23 10.87 9.38
C ASP A 159 36.36 9.31 9.35
N HIS A 160 35.23 8.61 9.48
CA HIS A 160 35.11 7.17 9.38
C HIS A 160 34.13 6.70 8.29
N GLU A 161 33.62 7.59 7.44
CA GLU A 161 32.52 7.33 6.52
C GLU A 161 32.78 6.09 5.63
N VAL A 162 34.00 5.98 5.07
CA VAL A 162 34.38 4.84 4.21
C VAL A 162 34.40 3.53 4.99
N GLN A 163 34.96 3.56 6.23
CA GLN A 163 35.05 2.37 7.10
C GLN A 163 33.64 1.94 7.55
N ASP A 164 32.82 2.90 7.94
CA ASP A 164 31.47 2.63 8.45
C ASP A 164 30.56 2.13 7.35
N VAL A 165 30.58 2.74 6.17
CA VAL A 165 29.82 2.26 5.00
C VAL A 165 30.25 0.84 4.63
N ALA A 166 31.56 0.51 4.65
CA ALA A 166 32.03 -0.85 4.40
C ALA A 166 31.49 -1.84 5.45
N THR A 167 31.47 -1.44 6.73
CA THR A 167 30.90 -2.22 7.81
C THR A 167 29.40 -2.47 7.62
N LEU A 168 28.62 -1.39 7.38
CA LEU A 168 27.19 -1.45 7.15
C LEU A 168 26.85 -2.30 5.90
N ALA A 169 27.60 -2.13 4.81
CA ALA A 169 27.47 -2.94 3.59
C ALA A 169 27.72 -4.42 3.86
N SER A 170 28.72 -4.76 4.71
CA SER A 170 29.01 -6.14 5.12
C SER A 170 27.89 -6.81 5.91
N TRP A 171 27.09 -6.02 6.63
CA TRP A 171 25.91 -6.48 7.35
C TRP A 171 24.66 -6.58 6.47
N GLY A 172 24.73 -6.10 5.22
CA GLY A 172 23.62 -6.14 4.28
C GLY A 172 22.68 -4.95 4.42
N VAL A 173 23.14 -3.80 4.91
CA VAL A 173 22.30 -2.58 5.02
C VAL A 173 21.95 -2.05 3.63
N ASP A 174 20.68 -1.69 3.43
CA ASP A 174 20.09 -1.18 2.19
C ASP A 174 19.67 0.28 2.29
N TYR A 175 19.53 0.80 3.52
CA TYR A 175 19.06 2.15 3.81
C TYR A 175 19.83 2.71 5.01
N ILE A 176 20.32 3.93 4.89
CA ILE A 176 21.04 4.63 5.96
C ILE A 176 20.35 5.96 6.23
N LYS A 177 19.85 6.15 7.47
CA LYS A 177 19.47 7.46 8.02
C LYS A 177 20.73 8.04 8.70
N ALA A 178 21.32 9.05 8.08
CA ALA A 178 22.50 9.71 8.58
C ALA A 178 22.11 11.08 9.19
N ASP A 179 22.22 11.21 10.52
CA ASP A 179 21.80 12.37 11.27
C ASP A 179 22.97 13.37 11.48
N ARG A 180 22.65 14.62 11.75
CA ARG A 180 23.62 15.69 11.94
C ARG A 180 24.20 15.81 13.35
N CYS A 181 23.81 15.00 14.33
CA CYS A 181 24.21 15.16 15.71
C CYS A 181 25.74 15.22 15.86
N SER A 182 26.24 16.12 16.73
CA SER A 182 27.67 16.35 16.98
C SER A 182 28.48 16.75 15.74
N ALA A 183 27.84 17.48 14.80
CA ALA A 183 28.45 18.03 13.60
C ALA A 183 28.39 19.56 13.56
N ASP A 184 28.23 20.22 14.70
CA ASP A 184 28.08 21.67 14.80
C ASP A 184 29.31 22.41 14.21
N GLY A 185 29.02 23.45 13.41
CA GLY A 185 30.05 24.26 12.76
C GLY A 185 30.67 23.62 11.51
N LEU A 186 30.21 22.45 11.09
CA LEU A 186 30.63 21.79 9.85
C LEU A 186 29.66 22.10 8.71
N VAL A 187 30.12 21.95 7.48
CA VAL A 187 29.30 22.15 6.27
C VAL A 187 28.58 20.84 5.94
N MET A 188 27.27 20.82 6.13
CA MET A 188 26.46 19.61 5.99
C MET A 188 26.55 19.01 4.59
N LYS A 189 26.45 19.83 3.55
CA LYS A 189 26.62 19.41 2.16
C LYS A 189 27.88 18.57 1.95
N ASP A 190 29.02 19.03 2.47
CA ASP A 190 30.31 18.36 2.28
C ASP A 190 30.34 17.01 3.02
N LEU A 191 29.74 16.92 4.19
CA LEU A 191 29.64 15.69 4.97
C LEU A 191 28.76 14.66 4.28
N TYR A 192 27.56 15.08 3.82
CA TYR A 192 26.67 14.17 3.09
C TYR A 192 27.24 13.76 1.73
N ALA A 193 28.00 14.63 1.06
CA ALA A 193 28.74 14.26 -0.14
C ALA A 193 29.79 13.17 0.13
N ARG A 194 30.51 13.22 1.28
CA ARG A 194 31.44 12.15 1.69
C ARG A 194 30.70 10.81 1.90
N TRP A 195 29.50 10.85 2.49
CA TRP A 195 28.65 9.66 2.63
C TRP A 195 28.22 9.09 1.28
N ARG A 196 27.72 9.94 0.37
CA ARG A 196 27.39 9.55 -1.00
C ARG A 196 28.58 8.84 -1.68
N ASP A 197 29.75 9.45 -1.59
CA ASP A 197 30.96 8.93 -2.26
C ASP A 197 31.43 7.62 -1.62
N ALA A 198 31.33 7.48 -0.29
CA ALA A 198 31.62 6.24 0.41
C ALA A 198 30.65 5.11 0.03
N ILE A 199 29.35 5.41 -0.08
CA ILE A 199 28.33 4.47 -0.56
C ILE A 199 28.64 4.01 -1.98
N ALA A 200 28.91 4.94 -2.88
CA ALA A 200 29.29 4.62 -4.26
C ALA A 200 30.53 3.72 -4.33
N ALA A 201 31.56 3.99 -3.50
CA ALA A 201 32.79 3.20 -3.42
C ALA A 201 32.56 1.79 -2.84
N SER A 202 31.53 1.59 -2.02
CA SER A 202 31.21 0.28 -1.43
C SER A 202 30.73 -0.75 -2.45
N GLY A 203 30.22 -0.30 -3.59
CA GLY A 203 29.60 -1.14 -4.61
C GLY A 203 28.24 -1.74 -4.23
N ARG A 204 27.72 -1.46 -3.01
CA ARG A 204 26.38 -1.87 -2.60
C ARG A 204 25.38 -0.74 -2.86
N PRO A 205 24.22 -1.03 -3.46
CA PRO A 205 23.16 -0.05 -3.63
C PRO A 205 22.50 0.23 -2.27
N ILE A 206 22.74 1.41 -1.70
CA ILE A 206 22.23 1.85 -0.39
C ILE A 206 21.52 3.19 -0.58
N VAL A 207 20.27 3.30 -0.12
CA VAL A 207 19.54 4.57 -0.06
C VAL A 207 20.11 5.41 1.08
N LEU A 208 20.51 6.64 0.78
CA LEU A 208 20.97 7.61 1.77
C LEU A 208 19.83 8.58 2.09
N SER A 209 19.44 8.64 3.37
CA SER A 209 18.57 9.64 3.97
C SER A 209 19.42 10.60 4.80
N ALA A 210 19.51 11.84 4.34
CA ALA A 210 20.17 12.92 5.03
C ALA A 210 19.23 13.54 6.06
N SER A 211 19.50 13.34 7.34
CA SER A 211 18.68 13.89 8.44
C SER A 211 19.30 15.16 8.99
N ASP A 212 19.33 16.22 8.15
CA ASP A 212 19.68 17.57 8.62
C ASP A 212 18.39 18.32 8.96
N ASN A 213 18.00 18.28 10.22
CA ASN A 213 16.75 18.83 10.73
C ASN A 213 16.81 20.36 10.99
N ILE A 214 17.67 21.10 10.31
CA ILE A 214 17.74 22.55 10.43
C ILE A 214 17.50 23.22 9.06
N ALA A 215 16.33 23.78 8.88
CA ALA A 215 15.94 24.49 7.66
C ALA A 215 16.92 25.60 7.23
N VAL A 216 17.60 26.23 8.16
CA VAL A 216 18.61 27.28 7.88
C VAL A 216 19.83 26.77 7.11
N GLN A 217 20.04 25.45 7.03
CA GLN A 217 21.08 24.82 6.21
C GLN A 217 20.63 24.59 4.76
N GLU A 218 19.40 24.94 4.43
CA GLU A 218 18.79 24.80 3.09
C GLU A 218 18.97 23.39 2.50
N PRO A 219 18.50 22.31 3.18
CA PRO A 219 18.70 20.94 2.71
C PRO A 219 18.12 20.69 1.31
N TRP A 220 17.07 21.40 0.91
CA TRP A 220 16.48 21.35 -0.42
C TRP A 220 17.42 21.86 -1.54
N ALA A 221 18.40 22.71 -1.19
CA ALA A 221 19.34 23.24 -2.17
C ALA A 221 20.50 22.28 -2.48
N TRP A 222 20.99 21.51 -1.51
CA TRP A 222 22.11 20.57 -1.69
C TRP A 222 21.72 19.10 -1.65
N GLY A 223 20.59 18.76 -1.06
CA GLY A 223 20.05 17.40 -0.96
C GLY A 223 19.96 16.70 -2.31
N PRO A 224 19.38 17.34 -3.35
CA PRO A 224 19.26 16.75 -4.69
C PRO A 224 20.55 16.21 -5.31
N VAL A 225 21.71 16.68 -4.89
CA VAL A 225 23.02 16.25 -5.41
C VAL A 225 23.81 15.38 -4.42
N THR A 226 23.31 15.16 -3.19
CA THR A 226 24.04 14.46 -2.14
C THR A 226 23.35 13.21 -1.60
N ALA A 227 22.01 13.17 -1.62
CA ALA A 227 21.22 12.12 -1.00
C ALA A 227 20.00 11.73 -1.86
N HIS A 228 19.32 10.64 -1.51
CA HIS A 228 18.06 10.24 -2.12
C HIS A 228 16.86 10.89 -1.45
N GLN A 229 16.98 11.25 -0.17
CA GLN A 229 16.00 12.02 0.59
C GLN A 229 16.68 12.86 1.64
N TRP A 230 16.10 14.02 1.99
CA TRP A 230 16.68 14.98 2.93
C TRP A 230 15.61 15.63 3.79
N ARG A 231 15.84 15.58 5.11
CA ARG A 231 14.96 16.18 6.11
C ARG A 231 14.86 17.69 5.90
N MET A 232 13.63 18.19 5.95
CA MET A 232 13.30 19.58 5.70
C MET A 232 13.09 20.38 6.99
N SER A 233 12.81 19.71 8.12
CA SER A 233 12.29 20.31 9.36
C SER A 233 12.87 19.66 10.61
N ASP A 234 12.58 20.25 11.76
CA ASP A 234 12.71 19.60 13.08
C ASP A 234 11.84 18.32 13.15
N ASP A 235 12.08 17.50 14.18
CA ASP A 235 11.37 16.24 14.40
C ASP A 235 9.86 16.46 14.56
N ILE A 236 9.09 15.62 13.86
CA ILE A 236 7.62 15.59 13.96
C ILE A 236 7.19 15.14 15.35
N LYS A 237 6.03 15.63 15.78
CA LYS A 237 5.33 15.16 16.97
C LYS A 237 3.94 14.72 16.58
N ASP A 238 3.39 13.80 17.35
CA ASP A 238 2.04 13.29 17.16
C ASP A 238 0.98 14.31 17.57
N ASP A 239 0.97 15.46 16.90
CA ASP A 239 -0.01 16.53 17.03
C ASP A 239 -0.24 17.30 15.73
N TRP A 240 -1.47 17.78 15.53
CA TRP A 240 -1.89 18.52 14.37
C TRP A 240 -1.03 19.76 14.05
N ALA A 241 -0.63 20.52 15.06
CA ALA A 241 0.09 21.78 14.84
C ALA A 241 1.51 21.55 14.31
N THR A 242 2.22 20.57 14.87
CA THR A 242 3.57 20.21 14.42
C THR A 242 3.52 19.63 13.01
N MET A 243 2.61 18.71 12.75
CA MET A 243 2.40 18.10 11.44
C MET A 243 2.11 19.16 10.37
N MET A 244 1.19 20.10 10.63
CA MET A 244 0.87 21.16 9.68
C MET A 244 2.00 22.17 9.49
N GLY A 245 2.78 22.46 10.54
CA GLY A 245 3.95 23.34 10.43
C GLY A 245 5.05 22.74 9.55
N ILE A 246 5.25 21.45 9.63
CA ILE A 246 6.19 20.71 8.77
C ILE A 246 5.69 20.67 7.32
N PHE A 247 4.40 20.41 7.11
CA PHE A 247 3.78 20.49 5.80
C PHE A 247 3.97 21.89 5.17
N ASP A 248 3.74 22.95 5.96
CA ASP A 248 3.88 24.35 5.50
C ASP A 248 5.32 24.71 5.10
N LEU A 249 6.32 24.15 5.77
CA LEU A 249 7.72 24.32 5.41
C LEU A 249 8.05 23.53 4.14
N ASN A 250 7.63 22.29 4.07
CA ASN A 250 7.98 21.38 2.97
C ASN A 250 7.45 21.86 1.61
N PHE A 251 6.20 22.34 1.56
CA PHE A 251 5.62 22.73 0.28
C PHE A 251 6.29 23.93 -0.39
N LEU A 252 6.94 24.81 0.38
CA LEU A 252 7.66 25.95 -0.18
C LEU A 252 8.79 25.53 -1.12
N HIS A 253 9.31 24.33 -0.94
CA HIS A 253 10.45 23.78 -1.67
C HIS A 253 10.06 22.64 -2.60
N ALA A 254 8.82 22.67 -3.13
CA ALA A 254 8.27 21.60 -3.99
C ALA A 254 9.14 21.31 -5.22
N ALA A 255 9.84 22.33 -5.75
CA ALA A 255 10.71 22.19 -6.91
C ALA A 255 11.97 21.34 -6.66
N ALA A 256 12.36 21.13 -5.40
CA ALA A 256 13.53 20.28 -5.09
C ALA A 256 13.27 18.79 -5.28
N THR A 257 12.01 18.36 -5.26
CA THR A 257 11.60 16.95 -5.42
C THR A 257 11.53 16.55 -6.90
N ALA A 258 12.17 15.44 -7.24
CA ALA A 258 12.13 14.81 -8.57
C ALA A 258 12.43 13.31 -8.46
N PRO A 259 12.25 12.52 -9.52
CA PRO A 259 12.60 11.10 -9.48
C PRO A 259 14.02 10.87 -8.96
N GLY A 260 14.16 10.08 -7.90
CA GLY A 260 15.44 9.77 -7.25
C GLY A 260 15.92 10.78 -6.21
N GLY A 261 15.11 11.82 -5.87
CA GLY A 261 15.43 12.77 -4.83
C GLY A 261 14.19 13.42 -4.21
N PHE A 262 14.00 13.31 -2.88
CA PHE A 262 12.76 13.65 -2.22
C PHE A 262 12.97 14.51 -0.98
N ASN A 263 12.15 15.55 -0.84
CA ASN A 263 11.99 16.25 0.42
C ASN A 263 11.42 15.28 1.46
N ASP A 264 12.01 15.26 2.65
CA ASP A 264 11.60 14.38 3.75
C ASP A 264 11.00 15.23 4.88
N PRO A 265 9.66 15.25 5.03
CA PRO A 265 8.97 15.96 6.10
C PRO A 265 8.95 15.20 7.43
N ASP A 266 9.76 14.15 7.59
CA ASP A 266 9.79 13.19 8.68
C ASP A 266 8.76 12.07 8.59
N MET A 267 8.80 11.17 9.56
CA MET A 267 8.02 9.94 9.65
C MET A 267 6.52 10.19 9.80
N LEU A 268 5.76 9.15 9.54
CA LEU A 268 4.32 9.12 9.79
C LEU A 268 4.02 8.83 11.26
N GLU A 269 3.20 9.68 11.89
CA GLU A 269 2.69 9.49 13.26
C GLU A 269 1.38 8.67 13.31
N VAL A 270 0.91 8.19 12.18
CA VAL A 270 -0.37 7.48 12.05
C VAL A 270 -0.46 6.28 13.00
N GLY A 271 -1.37 6.36 13.97
CA GLY A 271 -1.62 5.29 14.94
C GLY A 271 -0.85 5.41 16.26
N ASN A 272 -0.11 6.51 16.51
CA ASN A 272 0.58 6.76 17.80
C ASN A 272 -0.35 7.31 18.90
N GLY A 273 -1.54 7.86 18.55
CA GLY A 273 -2.63 8.16 19.50
C GLY A 273 -2.74 9.62 19.93
N GLY A 274 -1.94 10.55 19.37
CA GLY A 274 -1.97 11.98 19.69
C GLY A 274 -2.90 12.79 18.77
N MET A 275 -3.27 12.25 17.61
CA MET A 275 -4.20 12.86 16.66
C MET A 275 -5.48 12.02 16.50
N SER A 276 -6.54 12.62 15.97
CA SER A 276 -7.77 11.93 15.62
C SER A 276 -7.60 11.10 14.32
N GLU A 277 -8.51 10.17 14.07
CA GLU A 277 -8.52 9.37 12.84
C GLU A 277 -8.58 10.24 11.58
N THR A 278 -9.37 11.32 11.60
CA THR A 278 -9.42 12.30 10.49
C THR A 278 -8.07 12.99 10.29
N GLU A 279 -7.40 13.40 11.37
CA GLU A 279 -6.09 14.05 11.27
C GLU A 279 -5.02 13.08 10.80
N TYR A 280 -5.06 11.79 11.19
CA TYR A 280 -4.16 10.75 10.67
C TYR A 280 -4.38 10.47 9.18
N ALA A 281 -5.63 10.41 8.72
CA ALA A 281 -5.92 10.27 7.29
C ALA A 281 -5.42 11.50 6.51
N THR A 282 -5.64 12.70 7.05
CA THR A 282 -5.12 13.96 6.49
C THR A 282 -3.60 13.95 6.43
N HIS A 283 -2.92 13.55 7.51
CA HIS A 283 -1.47 13.41 7.55
C HIS A 283 -0.94 12.51 6.43
N PHE A 284 -1.50 11.31 6.30
CA PHE A 284 -1.11 10.35 5.27
C PHE A 284 -1.35 10.88 3.85
N GLY A 285 -2.51 11.51 3.62
CA GLY A 285 -2.86 12.10 2.33
C GLY A 285 -1.96 13.29 1.95
N LEU A 286 -1.57 14.13 2.92
CA LEU A 286 -0.65 15.25 2.68
C LEU A 286 0.76 14.76 2.36
N TRP A 287 1.29 13.73 3.07
CA TRP A 287 2.58 13.11 2.74
C TRP A 287 2.56 12.53 1.32
N ALA A 288 1.48 11.85 0.93
CA ALA A 288 1.32 11.34 -0.43
C ALA A 288 1.28 12.47 -1.49
N LEU A 289 0.64 13.60 -1.20
CA LEU A 289 0.66 14.77 -2.08
C LEU A 289 2.05 15.37 -2.22
N MET A 290 2.89 15.30 -1.18
CA MET A 290 4.27 15.78 -1.20
C MET A 290 5.24 14.82 -1.92
N SER A 291 4.83 13.61 -2.31
CA SER A 291 5.74 12.53 -2.74
C SER A 291 6.86 12.31 -1.71
N ALA A 292 6.48 12.25 -0.44
CA ALA A 292 7.39 12.18 0.69
C ALA A 292 7.66 10.72 1.09
N PRO A 293 8.80 10.40 1.71
CA PRO A 293 9.01 9.09 2.29
C PRO A 293 7.87 8.69 3.24
N LEU A 294 7.20 7.57 2.96
CA LEU A 294 6.14 7.04 3.82
C LEU A 294 6.75 6.06 4.84
N ILE A 295 7.30 6.61 5.92
CA ILE A 295 7.97 5.83 6.97
C ILE A 295 7.06 5.76 8.20
N ALA A 296 6.42 4.62 8.43
CA ALA A 296 5.58 4.41 9.60
C ALA A 296 6.41 4.42 10.91
N GLY A 297 5.91 5.08 11.95
CA GLY A 297 6.58 5.21 13.25
C GLY A 297 5.84 4.55 14.42
N ASN A 298 4.75 3.80 14.17
CA ASN A 298 3.89 3.20 15.19
C ASN A 298 4.26 1.74 15.52
N ASP A 299 3.63 1.16 16.55
CA ASP A 299 3.78 -0.28 16.88
C ASP A 299 2.93 -1.15 15.95
N LEU A 300 3.56 -1.74 14.94
CA LEU A 300 2.91 -2.59 13.94
C LEU A 300 2.31 -3.89 14.52
N ARG A 301 2.71 -4.31 15.73
CA ARG A 301 2.22 -5.53 16.40
C ARG A 301 0.80 -5.35 16.95
N THR A 302 0.43 -4.12 17.30
CA THR A 302 -0.84 -3.78 17.96
C THR A 302 -1.71 -2.83 17.15
N MET A 303 -1.34 -2.60 15.89
CA MET A 303 -2.03 -1.69 14.96
C MET A 303 -3.51 -2.05 14.82
N ASP A 304 -4.39 -1.09 15.05
CA ASP A 304 -5.84 -1.25 14.88
C ASP A 304 -6.26 -1.29 13.40
N ALA A 305 -7.55 -1.52 13.16
CA ALA A 305 -8.08 -1.66 11.80
C ALA A 305 -8.10 -0.33 11.03
N SER A 306 -8.31 0.79 11.70
CA SER A 306 -8.39 2.10 11.08
C SER A 306 -6.99 2.61 10.69
N THR A 307 -6.01 2.50 11.59
CA THR A 307 -4.60 2.76 11.31
C THR A 307 -4.10 1.94 10.12
N ARG A 308 -4.43 0.64 10.11
CA ARG A 308 -4.07 -0.24 8.98
C ARG A 308 -4.71 0.21 7.69
N ALA A 309 -6.01 0.56 7.70
CA ALA A 309 -6.73 0.99 6.52
C ALA A 309 -6.12 2.26 5.92
N ILE A 310 -5.69 3.22 6.76
CA ILE A 310 -4.98 4.42 6.32
C ILE A 310 -3.64 4.04 5.68
N LEU A 311 -2.75 3.34 6.41
CA LEU A 311 -1.39 3.05 5.96
C LEU A 311 -1.32 2.11 4.74
N THR A 312 -2.37 1.32 4.48
CA THR A 312 -2.41 0.38 3.34
C THR A 312 -3.38 0.79 2.23
N ASN A 313 -3.83 2.05 2.21
CA ASN A 313 -4.70 2.55 1.15
C ASN A 313 -3.91 2.66 -0.17
N ALA A 314 -4.08 1.67 -1.04
CA ALA A 314 -3.33 1.56 -2.30
C ALA A 314 -3.55 2.75 -3.25
N GLU A 315 -4.72 3.43 -3.19
CA GLU A 315 -4.99 4.56 -4.07
C GLU A 315 -4.28 5.84 -3.59
N VAL A 316 -4.16 6.03 -2.28
CA VAL A 316 -3.35 7.13 -1.70
C VAL A 316 -1.86 6.85 -1.92
N ILE A 317 -1.41 5.62 -1.69
CA ILE A 317 -0.03 5.20 -1.98
C ILE A 317 0.33 5.43 -3.44
N ALA A 318 -0.57 5.14 -4.38
CA ALA A 318 -0.34 5.38 -5.80
C ALA A 318 -0.15 6.86 -6.16
N VAL A 319 -0.69 7.80 -5.38
CA VAL A 319 -0.40 9.23 -5.51
C VAL A 319 1.03 9.55 -5.08
N ASP A 320 1.48 8.95 -3.98
CA ASP A 320 2.85 9.11 -3.48
C ASP A 320 3.89 8.55 -4.45
N GLN A 321 3.63 7.33 -4.92
CA GLN A 321 4.52 6.52 -5.75
C GLN A 321 4.37 6.83 -7.26
N ASP A 322 3.82 7.99 -7.62
CA ASP A 322 3.74 8.40 -9.02
C ASP A 322 5.14 8.60 -9.60
N PRO A 323 5.48 7.98 -10.76
CA PRO A 323 6.85 7.98 -11.31
C PRO A 323 7.37 9.36 -11.71
N ASN A 324 6.50 10.35 -11.94
CA ASN A 324 6.93 11.72 -12.21
C ASN A 324 7.41 12.44 -10.94
N ALA A 325 7.07 11.92 -9.75
CA ALA A 325 7.52 12.42 -8.45
C ALA A 325 7.31 13.94 -8.25
N PHE A 326 6.21 14.49 -8.78
CA PHE A 326 5.86 15.88 -8.48
C PHE A 326 5.36 16.01 -7.04
N GLN A 327 5.83 17.01 -6.33
CA GLN A 327 5.21 17.43 -5.08
C GLN A 327 4.05 18.38 -5.41
N ALA A 328 2.91 18.25 -4.71
CA ALA A 328 1.77 19.12 -4.94
C ALA A 328 2.09 20.59 -4.61
N ILE A 329 1.48 21.49 -5.37
CA ILE A 329 1.51 22.93 -5.15
C ILE A 329 0.14 23.45 -4.73
N LYS A 330 0.11 24.54 -3.97
CA LYS A 330 -1.13 25.23 -3.62
C LYS A 330 -1.65 26.01 -4.82
N VAL A 331 -2.83 25.64 -5.33
CA VAL A 331 -3.44 26.30 -6.50
C VAL A 331 -4.54 27.28 -6.09
N HIS A 332 -5.08 27.16 -4.87
CA HIS A 332 -6.05 28.11 -4.30
C HIS A 332 -5.97 28.13 -2.78
N ASP A 333 -6.17 29.32 -2.19
CA ASP A 333 -6.29 29.54 -0.76
C ASP A 333 -7.29 30.67 -0.54
N ASN A 334 -8.33 30.43 0.23
CA ASN A 334 -9.35 31.47 0.51
C ASN A 334 -8.99 32.36 1.69
N GLY A 335 -7.81 32.18 2.31
CA GLY A 335 -7.35 32.91 3.48
C GLY A 335 -8.09 32.60 4.78
N ALA A 336 -9.01 31.63 4.76
CA ALA A 336 -9.81 31.19 5.91
C ALA A 336 -9.54 29.73 6.30
N GLY A 337 -8.45 29.16 5.78
CA GLY A 337 -8.00 27.80 6.06
C GLY A 337 -8.63 26.73 5.16
N GLN A 338 -9.27 27.10 4.05
CA GLN A 338 -9.65 26.18 2.99
C GLN A 338 -8.68 26.32 1.81
N GLU A 339 -7.97 25.27 1.52
CA GLU A 339 -6.90 25.23 0.52
C GLU A 339 -7.14 24.15 -0.53
N VAL A 340 -6.70 24.42 -1.75
CA VAL A 340 -6.68 23.44 -2.86
C VAL A 340 -5.24 23.20 -3.27
N TRP A 341 -4.86 21.95 -3.24
CA TRP A 341 -3.53 21.45 -3.60
C TRP A 341 -3.64 20.56 -4.82
N SER A 342 -2.68 20.62 -5.73
CA SER A 342 -2.70 19.78 -6.93
C SER A 342 -1.29 19.40 -7.38
N LYS A 343 -1.18 18.16 -7.88
CA LYS A 343 -0.02 17.73 -8.68
C LYS A 343 -0.50 16.93 -9.90
N PRO A 344 0.19 17.05 -11.05
CA PRO A 344 -0.05 16.17 -12.17
C PRO A 344 0.44 14.76 -11.85
N LEU A 345 -0.26 13.75 -12.37
CA LEU A 345 0.15 12.35 -12.31
C LEU A 345 0.69 11.91 -13.68
N ALA A 346 1.42 10.80 -13.72
CA ALA A 346 2.03 10.28 -14.93
C ALA A 346 1.00 9.98 -16.05
N SER A 347 -0.20 9.51 -15.66
CA SER A 347 -1.27 9.32 -16.64
C SER A 347 -1.80 10.64 -17.17
N SER A 348 -1.88 10.76 -18.50
CA SER A 348 -2.41 11.95 -19.18
C SER A 348 -3.80 12.32 -18.65
N GLY A 349 -4.05 13.62 -18.45
CA GLY A 349 -5.30 14.17 -17.93
C GLY A 349 -5.54 13.89 -16.46
N SER A 350 -4.65 13.19 -15.77
CA SER A 350 -4.81 12.79 -14.37
C SER A 350 -4.16 13.77 -13.40
N ARG A 351 -4.90 14.16 -12.35
CA ARG A 351 -4.43 15.01 -11.24
C ARG A 351 -4.74 14.38 -9.90
N ALA A 352 -3.77 14.44 -8.98
CA ALA A 352 -4.08 14.30 -7.57
C ALA A 352 -4.42 15.68 -7.01
N VAL A 353 -5.57 15.77 -6.34
CA VAL A 353 -6.10 17.04 -5.80
C VAL A 353 -6.47 16.84 -4.34
N GLY A 354 -5.87 17.65 -3.46
CA GLY A 354 -6.21 17.71 -2.05
C GLY A 354 -7.05 18.95 -1.74
N LEU A 355 -8.25 18.75 -1.24
CA LEU A 355 -9.11 19.80 -0.70
C LEU A 355 -8.93 19.80 0.82
N LEU A 356 -8.09 20.68 1.33
CA LEU A 356 -7.69 20.73 2.74
C LEU A 356 -8.52 21.74 3.53
N ASN A 357 -9.09 21.29 4.64
CA ASN A 357 -9.78 22.14 5.60
C ASN A 357 -8.99 22.22 6.91
N ARG A 358 -8.25 23.31 7.12
CA ARG A 358 -7.55 23.61 8.38
C ARG A 358 -8.46 24.14 9.46
N GLY A 359 -9.73 24.45 9.11
CA GLY A 359 -10.73 25.02 10.02
C GLY A 359 -11.24 24.01 11.04
N ARG A 360 -11.85 24.52 12.11
CA ARG A 360 -12.43 23.72 13.20
C ARG A 360 -13.88 23.28 12.96
N ALA A 361 -14.42 23.54 11.80
CA ALA A 361 -15.76 23.13 11.37
C ALA A 361 -15.70 22.62 9.94
N ALA A 362 -16.63 21.76 9.56
CA ALA A 362 -16.75 21.31 8.18
C ALA A 362 -16.98 22.49 7.23
N ALA A 363 -16.34 22.44 6.05
CA ALA A 363 -16.43 23.47 5.02
C ALA A 363 -16.59 22.84 3.64
N THR A 364 -17.35 23.49 2.74
CA THR A 364 -17.41 23.09 1.34
C THR A 364 -16.24 23.71 0.59
N ILE A 365 -15.39 22.88 -0.04
CA ILE A 365 -14.24 23.31 -0.80
C ILE A 365 -14.43 22.83 -2.24
N GLY A 366 -14.13 23.69 -3.21
CA GLY A 366 -14.26 23.42 -4.63
C GLY A 366 -12.95 23.60 -5.38
N VAL A 367 -12.84 22.95 -6.53
CA VAL A 367 -11.73 23.06 -7.47
C VAL A 367 -12.25 23.21 -8.90
N ASP A 368 -11.72 24.19 -9.62
CA ASP A 368 -11.96 24.39 -11.04
C ASP A 368 -10.92 23.65 -11.88
N TRP A 369 -11.32 23.05 -13.02
CA TRP A 369 -10.39 22.29 -13.86
C TRP A 369 -9.21 23.13 -14.39
N SER A 370 -9.50 24.38 -14.72
CA SER A 370 -8.47 25.31 -15.21
C SER A 370 -7.39 25.63 -14.17
N ALA A 371 -7.74 25.59 -12.88
CA ALA A 371 -6.77 25.87 -11.79
C ALA A 371 -5.76 24.73 -11.61
N ILE A 372 -6.10 23.51 -12.06
CA ILE A 372 -5.25 22.32 -11.95
C ILE A 372 -4.66 21.88 -13.31
N GLY A 373 -4.63 22.78 -14.31
CA GLY A 373 -4.02 22.52 -15.61
C GLY A 373 -4.81 21.59 -16.53
N LEU A 374 -6.12 21.41 -16.28
CA LEU A 374 -7.02 20.71 -17.19
C LEU A 374 -7.78 21.71 -18.07
N ALA A 375 -8.20 21.25 -19.25
CA ALA A 375 -9.09 21.98 -20.12
C ALA A 375 -10.50 22.05 -19.51
N THR A 376 -11.30 23.05 -19.92
CA THR A 376 -12.73 23.09 -19.61
C THR A 376 -13.46 21.92 -20.25
N GLY A 377 -14.51 21.46 -19.58
CA GLY A 377 -15.32 20.32 -20.02
C GLY A 377 -15.51 19.27 -18.93
N SER A 378 -15.76 18.04 -19.35
CA SER A 378 -16.08 16.94 -18.42
C SER A 378 -14.81 16.30 -17.85
N ALA A 379 -14.80 16.04 -16.53
CA ALA A 379 -13.80 15.21 -15.87
C ALA A 379 -14.47 14.25 -14.88
N THR A 380 -13.89 13.07 -14.69
CA THR A 380 -14.31 12.11 -13.66
C THR A 380 -13.59 12.38 -12.37
N VAL A 381 -14.27 12.18 -11.25
CA VAL A 381 -13.77 12.39 -9.90
C VAL A 381 -13.85 11.10 -9.11
N ARG A 382 -12.72 10.65 -8.57
CA ARG A 382 -12.62 9.54 -7.63
C ARG A 382 -12.08 10.02 -6.29
N ASP A 383 -12.77 9.66 -5.24
CA ASP A 383 -12.35 9.87 -3.85
C ASP A 383 -11.43 8.72 -3.44
N LEU A 384 -10.17 9.02 -3.15
CA LEU A 384 -9.13 8.03 -2.89
C LEU A 384 -9.14 7.50 -1.46
N GLU A 385 -9.60 8.29 -0.50
CA GLU A 385 -9.75 7.83 0.89
C GLU A 385 -10.94 6.88 1.01
N ALA A 386 -12.09 7.27 0.44
CA ALA A 386 -13.28 6.44 0.41
C ALA A 386 -13.22 5.32 -0.64
N GLN A 387 -12.25 5.34 -1.55
CA GLN A 387 -12.10 4.44 -2.70
C GLN A 387 -13.38 4.38 -3.56
N GLN A 388 -14.00 5.54 -3.78
CA GLN A 388 -15.31 5.65 -4.41
C GLN A 388 -15.32 6.63 -5.59
N ASP A 389 -15.91 6.19 -6.72
CA ASP A 389 -16.19 7.08 -7.83
C ASP A 389 -17.31 8.04 -7.44
N ARG A 390 -17.07 9.34 -7.61
CA ARG A 390 -18.04 10.41 -7.35
C ARG A 390 -18.85 10.77 -8.59
N GLY A 391 -18.40 10.37 -9.78
CA GLY A 391 -19.06 10.60 -11.06
C GLY A 391 -18.31 11.57 -11.97
N THR A 392 -19.02 12.06 -13.01
CA THR A 392 -18.48 13.00 -13.99
C THR A 392 -19.07 14.39 -13.76
N PHE A 393 -18.22 15.41 -13.76
CA PHE A 393 -18.59 16.80 -13.51
C PHE A 393 -18.05 17.69 -14.62
N VAL A 394 -18.68 18.84 -14.83
CA VAL A 394 -18.30 19.80 -15.86
C VAL A 394 -17.63 21.02 -15.19
N ASP A 395 -16.44 21.36 -15.65
CA ASP A 395 -15.62 22.51 -15.29
C ASP A 395 -15.15 22.60 -13.83
N SER A 396 -15.88 21.97 -12.86
CA SER A 396 -15.52 22.04 -11.45
C SER A 396 -16.13 20.91 -10.63
N TYR A 397 -15.60 20.72 -9.40
CA TYR A 397 -16.17 19.83 -8.38
C TYR A 397 -16.06 20.48 -7.00
N SER A 398 -17.01 20.19 -6.12
CA SER A 398 -16.95 20.62 -4.73
C SER A 398 -17.53 19.57 -3.78
N VAL A 399 -16.98 19.51 -2.57
CA VAL A 399 -17.37 18.55 -1.53
C VAL A 399 -17.25 19.16 -0.14
N SER A 400 -18.03 18.66 0.81
CA SER A 400 -17.90 19.03 2.22
C SER A 400 -16.73 18.27 2.85
N VAL A 401 -15.76 19.00 3.38
CA VAL A 401 -14.55 18.48 4.05
C VAL A 401 -14.68 18.72 5.55
N PRO A 402 -14.53 17.70 6.40
CA PRO A 402 -14.62 17.84 7.85
C PRO A 402 -13.55 18.80 8.42
N ALA A 403 -13.69 19.19 9.67
CA ALA A 403 -12.65 19.95 10.39
C ALA A 403 -11.34 19.16 10.40
N HIS A 404 -10.21 19.80 10.14
CA HIS A 404 -8.87 19.21 10.01
C HIS A 404 -8.79 18.06 8.98
N GLY A 405 -9.76 18.02 8.03
CA GLY A 405 -9.87 16.97 7.02
C GLY A 405 -9.22 17.33 5.70
N LEU A 406 -8.91 16.30 4.95
CA LEU A 406 -8.50 16.35 3.55
C LEU A 406 -9.50 15.52 2.74
N ALA A 407 -9.99 16.04 1.62
CA ALA A 407 -10.59 15.19 0.59
C ALA A 407 -9.54 14.99 -0.50
N LEU A 408 -8.93 13.82 -0.55
CA LEU A 408 -7.93 13.48 -1.55
C LEU A 408 -8.60 12.83 -2.75
N LEU A 409 -8.51 13.49 -3.90
CA LEU A 409 -9.22 13.13 -5.12
C LEU A 409 -8.24 12.80 -6.25
N ARG A 410 -8.62 11.85 -7.09
CA ARG A 410 -8.07 11.72 -8.45
C ARG A 410 -9.08 12.28 -9.42
N ILE A 411 -8.67 13.28 -10.19
CA ILE A 411 -9.47 13.92 -11.24
C ILE A 411 -8.87 13.55 -12.59
N LEU A 412 -9.68 12.97 -13.47
CA LEU A 412 -9.28 12.58 -14.82
C LEU A 412 -10.10 13.38 -15.83
N GLY A 413 -9.44 14.28 -16.53
CA GLY A 413 -9.98 15.15 -17.56
C GLY A 413 -9.10 15.22 -18.79
N THR A 414 -9.18 16.31 -19.55
CA THR A 414 -8.32 16.56 -20.71
C THR A 414 -7.20 17.54 -20.31
N ASP A 415 -5.95 17.21 -20.59
CA ASP A 415 -4.82 18.11 -20.37
C ASP A 415 -4.93 19.37 -21.23
N ARG A 416 -4.42 20.49 -20.72
CA ARG A 416 -4.12 21.67 -21.55
C ARG A 416 -2.80 21.41 -22.25
N ALA A 417 -2.90 20.91 -23.50
CA ALA A 417 -1.72 20.48 -24.24
C ALA A 417 -0.88 21.66 -24.75
N ALA A 418 0.44 21.45 -24.79
CA ALA A 418 1.39 22.32 -25.51
C ALA A 418 1.50 21.85 -26.96
N THR A 419 1.23 22.73 -27.91
CA THR A 419 1.04 22.42 -29.33
C THR A 419 2.20 22.88 -30.22
N GLY A 420 3.33 23.23 -29.62
CA GLY A 420 4.54 23.67 -30.34
C GLY A 420 4.79 25.19 -30.36
N GLY A 421 5.98 25.57 -30.76
CA GLY A 421 6.51 26.95 -30.67
C GLY A 421 7.23 27.22 -29.36
N TYR A 422 7.36 28.50 -29.01
CA TYR A 422 7.99 28.87 -27.73
C TYR A 422 7.18 28.38 -26.54
N LEU A 423 7.82 27.66 -25.64
CA LEU A 423 7.16 27.15 -24.43
C LEU A 423 6.67 28.27 -23.51
N SER A 424 7.31 29.47 -23.57
CA SER A 424 6.82 30.63 -22.82
C SER A 424 5.45 31.13 -23.27
N ASP A 425 4.98 30.75 -24.47
CA ASP A 425 3.64 31.03 -24.99
C ASP A 425 2.65 29.88 -24.75
N GLN A 426 3.13 28.72 -24.28
CA GLN A 426 2.30 27.52 -24.05
C GLN A 426 1.76 27.44 -22.62
N PRO A 427 0.65 26.74 -22.39
CA PRO A 427 0.18 26.47 -21.05
C PRO A 427 1.07 25.43 -20.38
N TRP A 428 1.53 25.71 -19.18
CA TRP A 428 2.11 24.70 -18.27
C TRP A 428 1.00 24.02 -17.45
N THR A 429 1.27 22.81 -16.98
CA THR A 429 0.38 22.05 -16.11
C THR A 429 0.83 22.06 -14.67
N TYR A 430 2.08 22.44 -14.43
CA TYR A 430 2.70 22.56 -13.12
C TYR A 430 3.84 23.60 -13.17
N MET A 431 4.02 24.34 -12.06
CA MET A 431 5.14 25.26 -11.92
C MET A 431 5.47 25.45 -10.43
N ALA A 432 6.72 25.17 -10.07
CA ALA A 432 7.29 25.47 -8.75
C ALA A 432 8.63 26.18 -8.93
N ASN A 433 8.93 27.12 -8.03
CA ASN A 433 10.14 27.95 -8.10
C ASN A 433 10.50 28.41 -6.68
N GLU A 434 11.77 28.48 -6.34
CA GLU A 434 12.22 28.79 -4.99
C GLU A 434 11.93 30.25 -4.60
N ASN A 435 12.11 31.19 -5.53
CA ASN A 435 11.91 32.58 -5.24
C ASN A 435 10.94 33.22 -6.25
N GLY A 436 9.76 33.57 -5.78
CA GLY A 436 8.70 34.11 -6.62
C GLY A 436 8.17 33.15 -7.68
N PRO A 437 7.41 33.65 -8.65
CA PRO A 437 6.94 32.83 -9.78
C PRO A 437 8.06 32.61 -10.81
N VAL A 438 7.93 31.53 -11.62
CA VAL A 438 8.66 31.45 -12.88
C VAL A 438 8.20 32.59 -13.80
N GLU A 439 9.13 33.35 -14.32
CA GLU A 439 8.82 34.46 -15.21
C GLU A 439 8.83 34.03 -16.68
N ARG A 440 7.91 34.59 -17.47
CA ARG A 440 7.84 34.38 -18.94
C ARG A 440 8.47 35.54 -19.68
N ASP A 441 9.38 35.24 -20.59
CA ASP A 441 10.04 36.19 -21.49
C ASP A 441 10.85 37.26 -20.74
N MET A 442 11.22 36.99 -19.50
CA MET A 442 12.10 37.83 -18.68
C MET A 442 12.84 36.97 -17.64
N SER A 443 13.93 37.52 -17.04
CA SER A 443 14.66 36.92 -15.94
C SER A 443 13.77 36.87 -14.69
N ASN A 444 14.14 36.03 -13.71
CA ASN A 444 13.48 36.06 -12.40
C ASN A 444 13.98 37.25 -11.57
N GLY A 445 13.11 38.22 -11.33
CA GLY A 445 13.45 39.46 -10.61
C GLY A 445 13.36 39.36 -9.10
N GLY A 446 12.81 38.25 -8.57
CA GLY A 446 12.62 38.04 -7.13
C GLY A 446 11.22 37.57 -6.77
N SER A 447 10.58 38.19 -5.78
CA SER A 447 9.33 37.65 -5.20
C SER A 447 8.04 38.09 -5.91
N GLY A 448 8.10 39.07 -6.81
CA GLY A 448 6.94 39.62 -7.52
C GLY A 448 6.81 39.08 -8.95
N ALA A 449 5.58 38.93 -9.45
CA ALA A 449 5.36 38.59 -10.85
C ALA A 449 5.64 39.81 -11.75
N GLY A 450 6.43 39.63 -12.82
CA GLY A 450 6.76 40.66 -13.78
C GLY A 450 7.80 41.69 -13.29
N ASP A 451 8.59 41.35 -12.28
CA ASP A 451 9.64 42.22 -11.73
C ASP A 451 11.03 41.94 -12.33
N GLY A 452 11.15 40.96 -13.23
CA GLY A 452 12.39 40.63 -13.96
C GLY A 452 12.77 41.62 -15.04
N ARG A 453 13.90 41.33 -15.66
CA ARG A 453 14.44 42.07 -16.82
C ARG A 453 14.44 41.19 -18.08
N ALA A 454 14.94 41.72 -19.17
CA ALA A 454 15.12 40.92 -20.39
C ALA A 454 16.14 39.81 -20.16
N LEU A 455 15.76 38.56 -20.50
CA LEU A 455 16.61 37.38 -20.41
C LEU A 455 17.98 37.68 -21.06
N SER A 456 19.07 37.39 -20.38
CA SER A 456 20.41 37.66 -20.83
C SER A 456 21.43 36.63 -20.39
N LEU A 457 22.02 35.90 -21.34
CA LEU A 457 23.02 34.86 -21.09
C LEU A 457 24.34 35.21 -21.77
N ASN A 458 25.41 35.39 -21.01
CA ASN A 458 26.75 35.71 -21.52
C ASN A 458 26.76 36.92 -22.49
N GLY A 459 25.97 37.97 -22.18
CA GLY A 459 25.83 39.17 -22.96
C GLY A 459 24.88 39.07 -24.16
N SER A 460 24.30 37.92 -24.43
CA SER A 460 23.27 37.72 -25.48
C SER A 460 21.88 37.90 -24.85
N ARG A 461 21.02 38.71 -25.52
CA ARG A 461 19.62 38.91 -25.06
C ARG A 461 18.67 38.06 -25.85
N TYR A 462 17.64 37.55 -25.13
CA TYR A 462 16.61 36.70 -25.72
C TYR A 462 15.24 37.34 -25.50
N ALA A 463 14.36 37.15 -26.46
CA ALA A 463 13.01 37.71 -26.43
C ALA A 463 11.98 36.71 -25.83
N LYS A 464 12.36 35.45 -25.78
CA LYS A 464 11.48 34.33 -25.36
C LYS A 464 12.20 33.39 -24.44
N GLY A 465 11.45 32.81 -23.45
CA GLY A 465 11.98 31.82 -22.54
C GLY A 465 11.43 31.98 -21.12
N PHE A 466 12.14 31.41 -20.16
CA PHE A 466 11.78 31.46 -18.74
C PHE A 466 12.95 31.91 -17.88
N GLY A 467 12.67 32.83 -16.96
CA GLY A 467 13.55 33.14 -15.85
C GLY A 467 13.11 32.30 -14.64
N THR A 468 14.04 31.53 -14.10
CA THR A 468 13.81 30.66 -12.94
C THR A 468 14.78 30.98 -11.82
N TRP A 469 14.45 30.56 -10.61
CA TRP A 469 15.33 30.59 -9.43
C TRP A 469 15.40 29.18 -8.84
N ALA A 470 16.60 28.59 -8.83
CA ALA A 470 16.78 27.21 -8.41
C ALA A 470 16.59 27.03 -6.88
N PRO A 471 15.94 25.90 -6.45
CA PRO A 471 15.35 24.88 -7.31
C PRO A 471 14.07 25.36 -8.02
N SER A 472 13.89 24.92 -9.27
CA SER A 472 12.71 25.26 -10.08
C SER A 472 12.29 24.09 -10.94
N ALA A 473 10.98 23.92 -11.14
CA ALA A 473 10.41 22.89 -12.00
C ALA A 473 9.20 23.41 -12.75
N ILE A 474 9.16 23.19 -14.08
CA ILE A 474 8.03 23.54 -14.94
C ILE A 474 7.63 22.30 -15.72
N GLU A 475 6.33 21.95 -15.75
CA GLU A 475 5.83 20.84 -16.53
C GLU A 475 4.91 21.30 -17.66
N PHE A 476 5.11 20.70 -18.81
CA PHE A 476 4.25 20.80 -19.98
C PHE A 476 3.72 19.43 -20.39
N ARG A 477 2.55 19.41 -21.01
CA ARG A 477 1.99 18.20 -21.65
C ARG A 477 2.03 18.39 -23.17
N PRO A 478 3.09 17.88 -23.86
CA PRO A 478 3.09 17.83 -25.31
C PRO A 478 1.87 17.07 -25.83
N ASP A 479 1.31 17.49 -26.96
CA ASP A 479 0.12 16.87 -27.55
C ASP A 479 0.39 15.53 -28.26
N GLY A 480 1.62 15.04 -28.16
CA GLY A 480 2.09 13.78 -28.78
C GLY A 480 2.53 13.96 -30.25
N SER A 481 2.26 15.12 -30.86
CA SER A 481 2.81 15.47 -32.19
C SER A 481 4.21 16.05 -32.13
N CYS A 482 4.75 16.25 -30.90
CA CYS A 482 6.03 16.91 -30.69
C CYS A 482 7.19 15.93 -30.77
N SER A 483 8.22 16.30 -31.51
CA SER A 483 9.39 15.44 -31.77
C SER A 483 10.67 15.92 -31.08
N THR A 484 10.77 17.23 -30.81
CA THR A 484 12.04 17.80 -30.33
C THR A 484 11.79 19.00 -29.42
N PHE A 485 12.58 19.07 -28.35
CA PHE A 485 12.72 20.27 -27.51
C PHE A 485 14.10 20.86 -27.69
N THR A 486 14.19 22.18 -27.87
CA THR A 486 15.45 22.94 -27.91
C THR A 486 15.40 24.12 -26.96
N ALA A 487 16.52 24.45 -26.33
CA ALA A 487 16.70 25.67 -25.53
C ALA A 487 18.17 26.06 -25.43
N GLU A 488 18.42 27.32 -25.07
CA GLU A 488 19.69 27.79 -24.57
C GLU A 488 19.59 28.07 -23.08
N VAL A 489 20.57 27.58 -22.28
CA VAL A 489 20.52 27.72 -20.84
C VAL A 489 21.81 28.27 -20.24
N GLY A 490 21.67 29.01 -19.16
CA GLY A 490 22.78 29.59 -18.42
C GLY A 490 22.32 30.34 -17.18
N ILE A 491 23.25 30.79 -16.35
CA ILE A 491 22.98 31.76 -15.29
C ILE A 491 22.73 33.13 -15.94
N ASP A 492 21.66 33.81 -15.53
CA ASP A 492 21.31 35.14 -15.98
C ASP A 492 22.45 36.14 -15.67
N ASP A 493 22.74 37.06 -16.61
CA ASP A 493 23.80 38.05 -16.45
C ASP A 493 23.63 38.97 -15.22
N GLU A 494 22.43 39.08 -14.68
CA GLU A 494 22.15 39.82 -13.44
C GLU A 494 22.80 39.18 -12.20
N ALA A 495 22.97 37.87 -12.19
CA ALA A 495 23.70 37.18 -11.12
C ALA A 495 25.22 37.39 -11.22
N GLY A 496 25.73 37.85 -12.38
CA GLY A 496 27.12 38.03 -12.65
C GLY A 496 27.90 36.72 -12.66
N SER A 497 29.04 36.69 -11.92
CA SER A 497 29.84 35.46 -11.83
C SER A 497 29.35 34.50 -10.74
N ARG A 498 28.24 34.83 -10.05
CA ARG A 498 27.65 34.04 -8.93
C ARG A 498 26.63 33.07 -9.48
N GLY A 499 26.08 32.24 -8.58
CA GLY A 499 25.10 31.22 -8.91
C GLY A 499 25.72 29.91 -9.41
N THR A 500 25.12 28.79 -9.01
CA THR A 500 25.61 27.45 -9.36
C THR A 500 24.42 26.50 -9.48
N VAL A 501 24.05 26.20 -10.74
CA VAL A 501 22.87 25.36 -11.01
C VAL A 501 23.18 24.21 -11.96
N ILE A 502 22.26 23.24 -12.06
CA ILE A 502 22.22 22.22 -13.10
C ILE A 502 20.88 22.34 -13.82
N PHE A 503 20.87 22.41 -15.13
CA PHE A 503 19.65 22.34 -15.95
C PHE A 503 19.39 20.88 -16.34
N GLN A 504 18.19 20.41 -16.11
CA GLN A 504 17.79 19.05 -16.45
C GLN A 504 16.49 19.05 -17.25
N VAL A 505 16.39 18.15 -18.22
CA VAL A 505 15.16 17.88 -18.96
C VAL A 505 14.73 16.45 -18.67
N TRP A 506 13.47 16.28 -18.31
CA TRP A 506 12.86 14.99 -17.99
C TRP A 506 11.69 14.73 -18.94
N GLY A 507 11.61 13.50 -19.47
CA GLY A 507 10.48 13.01 -20.25
C GLY A 507 9.85 11.80 -19.54
N ASP A 508 8.58 11.87 -19.23
CA ASP A 508 7.81 10.80 -18.54
C ASP A 508 8.53 10.24 -17.29
N GLY A 509 9.09 11.15 -16.47
CA GLY A 509 9.81 10.81 -15.25
C GLY A 509 11.23 10.26 -15.46
N GLN A 510 11.72 10.19 -16.70
CA GLN A 510 13.08 9.80 -17.00
C GLN A 510 13.93 11.03 -17.38
N LYS A 511 15.14 11.14 -16.83
CA LYS A 511 16.05 12.22 -17.18
C LYS A 511 16.64 11.98 -18.57
N ILE A 512 16.34 12.86 -19.51
CA ILE A 512 16.78 12.79 -20.91
C ILE A 512 17.90 13.78 -21.24
N PHE A 513 18.13 14.76 -20.35
CA PHE A 513 19.25 15.69 -20.48
C PHE A 513 19.73 16.19 -19.11
N ASP A 514 21.03 16.44 -18.99
CA ASP A 514 21.68 17.02 -17.82
C ASP A 514 22.83 17.93 -18.26
N SER A 515 22.77 19.20 -17.92
CA SER A 515 23.81 20.16 -18.32
C SER A 515 25.13 19.96 -17.58
N GLY A 516 25.16 19.20 -16.49
CA GLY A 516 26.18 19.30 -15.45
C GLY A 516 26.20 20.71 -14.82
N VAL A 517 27.11 20.90 -13.88
CA VAL A 517 27.22 22.19 -13.16
C VAL A 517 27.43 23.36 -14.11
N THR A 518 26.61 24.39 -13.95
CA THR A 518 26.65 25.66 -14.69
C THR A 518 26.78 26.78 -13.68
N THR A 519 27.74 27.65 -13.88
CA THR A 519 28.04 28.81 -13.04
C THR A 519 27.88 30.11 -13.85
N GLY A 520 27.82 31.25 -13.17
CA GLY A 520 27.77 32.56 -13.87
C GLY A 520 28.95 32.90 -14.81
N THR A 521 29.98 32.03 -14.84
CA THR A 521 31.10 32.12 -15.78
C THR A 521 31.11 31.02 -16.86
N THR A 522 30.16 30.11 -16.78
CA THR A 522 30.02 29.01 -17.76
C THR A 522 29.40 29.58 -19.05
N PRO A 523 29.94 29.26 -20.24
CA PRO A 523 29.28 29.66 -21.49
C PRO A 523 27.86 29.08 -21.59
N THR A 524 26.99 29.83 -22.29
CA THR A 524 25.62 29.38 -22.60
C THR A 524 25.66 27.97 -23.22
N LYS A 525 24.80 27.07 -22.73
CA LYS A 525 24.70 25.68 -23.22
C LYS A 525 23.47 25.52 -24.09
N ASN A 526 23.66 24.87 -25.26
CA ASN A 526 22.56 24.50 -26.13
C ASN A 526 22.00 23.14 -25.76
N ILE A 527 20.68 23.03 -25.68
CA ILE A 527 19.93 21.81 -25.46
C ILE A 527 19.21 21.43 -26.75
N GLN A 528 19.27 20.16 -27.08
CA GLN A 528 18.41 19.54 -28.09
C GLN A 528 18.15 18.11 -27.67
N VAL A 529 16.88 17.76 -27.41
CA VAL A 529 16.44 16.43 -26.99
C VAL A 529 15.30 15.93 -27.85
N ASP A 530 15.27 14.62 -28.09
CA ASP A 530 14.18 13.91 -28.73
C ASP A 530 13.02 13.76 -27.73
N LEU A 531 11.83 14.17 -28.17
CA LEU A 531 10.58 14.05 -27.39
C LEU A 531 9.59 13.10 -28.04
N SER A 532 10.00 12.30 -29.04
CA SER A 532 9.12 11.35 -29.70
C SER A 532 8.47 10.43 -28.67
N GLY A 533 7.14 10.52 -28.49
CA GLY A 533 6.35 9.74 -27.55
C GLY A 533 6.33 10.27 -26.12
N VAL A 534 7.01 11.34 -25.79
CA VAL A 534 7.00 11.97 -24.45
C VAL A 534 5.66 12.68 -24.23
N ARG A 535 5.01 12.43 -23.10
CA ARG A 535 3.71 12.99 -22.69
C ARG A 535 3.82 14.00 -21.56
N SER A 536 4.88 13.89 -20.76
CA SER A 536 5.20 14.82 -19.68
C SER A 536 6.60 15.33 -19.91
N LEU A 537 6.75 16.62 -20.23
CA LEU A 537 8.03 17.32 -20.36
C LEU A 537 8.24 18.19 -19.13
N ARG A 538 9.27 17.89 -18.32
CA ARG A 538 9.67 18.70 -17.17
C ARG A 538 11.00 19.37 -17.44
N LEU A 539 11.04 20.67 -17.24
CA LEU A 539 12.25 21.49 -17.20
C LEU A 539 12.60 21.76 -15.75
N GLU A 540 13.79 21.41 -15.32
CA GLU A 540 14.22 21.53 -13.92
C GLU A 540 15.54 22.33 -13.84
N THR A 541 15.57 23.34 -12.95
CA THR A 541 16.79 24.05 -12.56
C THR A 541 17.12 23.65 -11.12
N VAL A 542 18.20 22.88 -10.94
CA VAL A 542 18.61 22.29 -9.66
C VAL A 542 19.64 23.19 -9.02
N ALA A 543 19.45 23.55 -7.74
CA ALA A 543 20.46 24.21 -6.92
C ALA A 543 21.60 23.25 -6.56
N VAL A 544 22.82 23.76 -6.37
CA VAL A 544 24.01 22.93 -6.12
C VAL A 544 24.65 23.21 -4.77
N ASP A 545 24.76 24.48 -4.37
CA ASP A 545 25.54 24.92 -3.20
C ASP A 545 24.83 25.96 -2.31
N GLY A 546 23.54 26.09 -2.48
CA GLY A 546 22.65 27.02 -1.81
C GLY A 546 21.66 27.54 -2.83
N THR A 547 20.84 28.50 -2.47
CA THR A 547 19.84 29.13 -3.35
C THR A 547 20.21 30.57 -3.72
N SER A 548 21.36 31.06 -3.25
CA SER A 548 21.75 32.46 -3.43
C SER A 548 22.28 32.72 -4.83
N TYR A 549 21.66 33.67 -5.57
CA TYR A 549 22.02 34.05 -6.92
C TYR A 549 21.82 32.94 -7.99
N ASP A 550 21.04 31.93 -7.71
CA ASP A 550 20.80 30.80 -8.60
C ASP A 550 19.69 31.10 -9.63
N SER A 551 19.73 32.32 -10.21
CA SER A 551 18.88 32.74 -11.31
C SER A 551 19.33 32.07 -12.61
N GLY A 552 18.57 31.08 -13.07
CA GLY A 552 18.85 30.32 -14.28
C GLY A 552 17.80 30.55 -15.36
N ASP A 553 18.24 30.87 -16.58
CA ASP A 553 17.33 31.08 -17.68
C ASP A 553 17.26 29.90 -18.63
N TRP A 554 16.06 29.66 -19.14
CA TRP A 554 15.74 28.79 -20.25
C TRP A 554 15.39 29.67 -21.46
N ALA A 555 16.37 30.14 -22.17
CA ALA A 555 16.21 31.05 -23.32
C ALA A 555 15.84 30.25 -24.57
N ASP A 556 15.02 30.85 -25.45
CA ASP A 556 14.57 30.26 -26.71
C ASP A 556 14.10 28.78 -26.55
N ALA A 557 13.36 28.50 -25.45
CA ALA A 557 12.79 27.19 -25.16
C ALA A 557 11.67 26.87 -26.15
N ILE A 558 11.96 26.03 -27.15
CA ILE A 558 11.09 25.76 -28.31
C ILE A 558 10.70 24.29 -28.34
N LEU A 559 9.41 24.04 -28.49
CA LEU A 559 8.83 22.74 -28.75
C LEU A 559 8.53 22.61 -30.26
N VAL A 560 9.13 21.62 -30.90
CA VAL A 560 8.91 21.32 -32.33
C VAL A 560 7.90 20.19 -32.42
N CYS A 561 6.70 20.52 -32.94
CA CYS A 561 5.60 19.58 -33.09
C CYS A 561 5.15 19.50 -34.56
N SER A 562 4.59 18.38 -34.96
CA SER A 562 3.94 18.22 -36.26
C SER A 562 2.66 19.06 -36.33
N THR A 563 2.36 19.61 -37.48
CA THR A 563 1.09 20.33 -37.71
C THR A 563 -0.07 19.41 -38.10
N SER A 564 0.20 18.13 -38.33
CA SER A 564 -0.83 17.13 -38.63
C SER A 564 -1.42 16.60 -37.32
N PRO A 565 -2.77 16.53 -37.19
CA PRO A 565 -3.39 15.92 -36.05
C PRO A 565 -2.98 14.46 -35.93
N ASN A 566 -2.67 14.01 -34.71
CA ASN A 566 -2.41 12.60 -34.41
C ASN A 566 -3.67 11.77 -34.63
N LEU A 567 -3.60 10.70 -35.38
CA LEU A 567 -4.69 9.77 -35.60
C LEU A 567 -4.60 8.62 -34.57
N PRO A 568 -5.71 8.21 -33.95
CA PRO A 568 -5.66 7.12 -32.99
C PRO A 568 -5.25 5.79 -33.64
N PRO A 569 -4.53 4.93 -32.90
CA PRO A 569 -4.09 3.63 -33.39
C PRO A 569 -5.29 2.70 -33.58
N GLN A 570 -5.11 1.62 -34.30
CA GLN A 570 -6.11 0.58 -34.51
C GLN A 570 -5.75 -0.65 -33.65
N ALA A 571 -6.48 -0.85 -32.56
CA ALA A 571 -6.27 -1.98 -31.67
C ALA A 571 -6.74 -3.30 -32.31
N SER A 572 -5.92 -4.33 -32.23
CA SER A 572 -6.24 -5.68 -32.72
C SER A 572 -5.43 -6.69 -31.94
N PHE A 573 -6.04 -7.83 -31.56
CA PHE A 573 -5.31 -8.91 -30.93
C PHE A 573 -5.90 -10.29 -31.24
N THR A 574 -5.09 -11.32 -31.02
CA THR A 574 -5.49 -12.73 -31.09
C THR A 574 -5.38 -13.38 -29.71
N VAL A 575 -6.19 -14.40 -29.48
CA VAL A 575 -6.21 -15.18 -28.25
C VAL A 575 -5.91 -16.63 -28.61
N SER A 576 -5.00 -17.27 -27.88
CA SER A 576 -4.62 -18.68 -28.14
C SER A 576 -5.77 -19.65 -27.92
N SER A 577 -6.70 -19.34 -27.02
CA SER A 577 -7.93 -20.10 -26.79
C SER A 577 -8.98 -19.22 -26.11
N ILE A 578 -10.19 -19.20 -26.66
CA ILE A 578 -11.34 -18.48 -26.09
C ILE A 578 -12.12 -19.33 -25.06
N SER A 579 -11.68 -20.58 -24.83
CA SER A 579 -12.35 -21.50 -23.89
C SER A 579 -11.31 -22.38 -23.20
N VAL A 580 -11.17 -22.24 -21.88
CA VAL A 580 -10.12 -22.84 -21.06
C VAL A 580 -10.64 -23.27 -19.69
N ARG A 581 -9.81 -23.97 -18.91
CA ARG A 581 -10.07 -24.33 -17.50
C ARG A 581 -9.49 -23.27 -16.56
N PRO A 582 -9.98 -23.19 -15.30
CA PRO A 582 -9.28 -22.43 -14.28
C PRO A 582 -7.82 -22.86 -14.15
N GLY A 583 -6.89 -21.89 -14.23
CA GLY A 583 -5.45 -22.10 -14.14
C GLY A 583 -4.74 -22.44 -15.46
N ASP A 584 -5.46 -22.76 -16.55
CA ASP A 584 -4.82 -22.97 -17.86
C ASP A 584 -4.24 -21.65 -18.38
N PRO A 585 -3.01 -21.64 -18.93
CA PRO A 585 -2.42 -20.45 -19.49
C PRO A 585 -3.08 -20.07 -20.84
N VAL A 586 -3.41 -18.82 -21.01
CA VAL A 586 -3.92 -18.22 -22.25
C VAL A 586 -2.92 -17.16 -22.70
N SER A 587 -2.53 -17.20 -23.97
CA SER A 587 -1.68 -16.18 -24.56
C SER A 587 -2.50 -15.20 -25.38
N PHE A 588 -2.21 -13.93 -25.23
CA PHE A 588 -2.82 -12.81 -25.93
C PHE A 588 -1.73 -12.11 -26.73
N ASP A 589 -1.97 -11.91 -28.03
CA ASP A 589 -1.01 -11.31 -28.95
C ASP A 589 -1.66 -10.09 -29.60
N GLY A 590 -1.23 -8.90 -29.19
CA GLY A 590 -1.67 -7.59 -29.67
C GLY A 590 -0.76 -7.01 -30.77
N SER A 591 0.28 -7.73 -31.21
CA SER A 591 1.26 -7.23 -32.19
C SER A 591 0.70 -6.90 -33.59
N SER A 592 -0.54 -7.34 -33.86
CA SER A 592 -1.27 -6.97 -35.08
C SER A 592 -1.90 -5.57 -35.03
N SER A 593 -1.85 -4.88 -33.90
CA SER A 593 -2.29 -3.49 -33.81
C SER A 593 -1.42 -2.57 -34.68
N THR A 594 -2.01 -1.57 -35.28
CA THR A 594 -1.32 -0.64 -36.20
C THR A 594 -1.64 0.81 -35.84
N ASP A 595 -0.75 1.71 -36.25
CA ASP A 595 -0.96 3.14 -36.11
C ASP A 595 -0.84 3.78 -37.51
N PRO A 596 -1.82 4.58 -37.97
CA PRO A 596 -1.87 5.14 -39.30
C PRO A 596 -0.80 6.18 -39.60
N ASP A 597 -0.33 6.94 -38.59
CA ASP A 597 0.61 8.07 -38.77
C ASP A 597 1.78 8.05 -37.78
N GLY A 598 1.92 6.94 -36.99
CA GLY A 598 2.98 6.78 -36.02
C GLY A 598 3.33 5.35 -35.69
N THR A 599 3.59 5.09 -34.42
CA THR A 599 3.93 3.77 -33.86
C THR A 599 3.20 3.53 -32.54
N ILE A 600 2.84 2.28 -32.25
CA ILE A 600 2.25 1.93 -30.97
C ILE A 600 3.35 1.90 -29.91
N GLN A 601 3.20 2.73 -28.90
CA GLN A 601 4.16 2.86 -27.81
C GLN A 601 3.80 2.01 -26.60
N LEU A 602 2.50 1.84 -26.31
CA LEU A 602 2.05 1.15 -25.12
C LEU A 602 0.94 0.16 -25.43
N TYR A 603 1.06 -1.03 -24.86
CA TYR A 603 0.03 -2.06 -24.81
C TYR A 603 -0.33 -2.32 -23.36
N THR A 604 -1.59 -2.14 -22.98
CA THR A 604 -2.11 -2.46 -21.67
C THR A 604 -3.29 -3.40 -21.78
N TRP A 605 -3.35 -4.37 -20.86
CA TRP A 605 -4.36 -5.40 -20.83
C TRP A 605 -5.14 -5.33 -19.53
N ASP A 606 -6.45 -5.39 -19.65
CA ASP A 606 -7.36 -5.71 -18.56
C ASP A 606 -7.97 -7.08 -18.87
N PHE A 607 -7.69 -8.06 -18.01
CA PHE A 607 -8.19 -9.43 -18.24
C PHE A 607 -9.64 -9.62 -17.77
N GLY A 608 -10.25 -8.61 -17.15
CA GLY A 608 -11.65 -8.65 -16.69
C GLY A 608 -11.86 -9.47 -15.42
N ASP A 609 -10.78 -9.94 -14.77
CA ASP A 609 -10.81 -10.65 -13.48
C ASP A 609 -10.18 -9.83 -12.35
N GLY A 610 -9.87 -8.55 -12.62
CA GLY A 610 -9.20 -7.62 -11.71
C GLY A 610 -7.68 -7.61 -11.85
N SER A 611 -7.12 -8.41 -12.76
CA SER A 611 -5.68 -8.41 -13.07
C SER A 611 -5.42 -7.65 -14.38
N ALA A 612 -4.19 -7.14 -14.51
CA ALA A 612 -3.74 -6.37 -15.66
C ALA A 612 -2.40 -6.90 -16.20
N GLY A 613 -2.07 -6.51 -17.43
CA GLY A 613 -0.80 -6.86 -18.08
C GLY A 613 -0.30 -5.75 -18.99
N SER A 614 0.95 -5.84 -19.45
CA SER A 614 1.54 -4.90 -20.40
C SER A 614 2.45 -5.59 -21.41
N GLY A 615 2.61 -4.94 -22.58
CA GLY A 615 3.40 -5.44 -23.69
C GLY A 615 2.57 -6.07 -24.81
N PRO A 616 3.14 -6.23 -26.03
CA PRO A 616 2.43 -6.71 -27.20
C PRO A 616 2.03 -8.20 -27.09
N LEU A 617 2.76 -9.01 -26.31
CA LEU A 617 2.51 -10.41 -26.08
C LEU A 617 2.49 -10.69 -24.58
N VAL A 618 1.36 -11.20 -24.07
CA VAL A 618 1.19 -11.49 -22.64
C VAL A 618 0.54 -12.85 -22.43
N GLY A 619 0.86 -13.49 -21.32
CA GLY A 619 0.20 -14.71 -20.85
C GLY A 619 -0.60 -14.42 -19.60
N HIS A 620 -1.81 -15.00 -19.48
CA HIS A 620 -2.62 -14.90 -18.28
C HIS A 620 -3.32 -16.22 -17.97
N SER A 621 -3.60 -16.47 -16.69
CA SER A 621 -4.33 -17.68 -16.22
C SER A 621 -5.45 -17.26 -15.27
N PHE A 622 -6.69 -17.49 -15.67
CA PHE A 622 -7.87 -17.16 -14.87
C PHE A 622 -8.06 -18.18 -13.74
N ALA A 623 -8.14 -17.71 -12.50
CA ALA A 623 -8.27 -18.59 -11.34
C ALA A 623 -9.69 -19.14 -11.13
N LEU A 624 -10.71 -18.41 -11.56
CA LEU A 624 -12.13 -18.75 -11.36
C LEU A 624 -12.84 -19.04 -12.67
N ALA A 625 -13.88 -19.87 -12.61
CA ALA A 625 -14.75 -20.10 -13.74
C ALA A 625 -15.68 -18.90 -13.95
N GLY A 626 -15.82 -18.48 -15.20
CA GLY A 626 -16.62 -17.32 -15.59
C GLY A 626 -16.40 -16.97 -17.06
N THR A 627 -17.04 -15.92 -17.53
CA THR A 627 -16.71 -15.30 -18.82
C THR A 627 -16.05 -13.96 -18.54
N PHE A 628 -14.83 -13.81 -19.00
CA PHE A 628 -14.01 -12.63 -18.79
C PHE A 628 -13.89 -11.86 -20.10
N ASN A 629 -14.21 -10.57 -20.08
CA ASN A 629 -14.01 -9.68 -21.22
C ASN A 629 -12.59 -9.09 -21.12
N VAL A 630 -11.69 -9.59 -21.93
CA VAL A 630 -10.32 -9.10 -22.01
C VAL A 630 -10.28 -7.89 -22.92
N VAL A 631 -9.72 -6.80 -22.43
CA VAL A 631 -9.57 -5.55 -23.16
C VAL A 631 -8.11 -5.26 -23.38
N LEU A 632 -7.71 -5.12 -24.64
CA LEU A 632 -6.43 -4.52 -25.01
C LEU A 632 -6.66 -3.01 -25.25
N THR A 633 -5.89 -2.19 -24.59
CA THR A 633 -5.74 -0.76 -24.93
C THR A 633 -4.38 -0.56 -25.55
N VAL A 634 -4.32 -0.05 -26.76
CA VAL A 634 -3.08 0.39 -27.38
C VAL A 634 -3.03 1.91 -27.43
N THR A 635 -1.86 2.45 -27.19
CA THR A 635 -1.60 3.89 -27.23
C THR A 635 -0.44 4.16 -28.18
N ASP A 636 -0.59 5.10 -29.06
CA ASP A 636 0.43 5.50 -30.03
C ASP A 636 1.49 6.43 -29.41
N ASN A 637 2.49 6.75 -30.17
CA ASN A 637 3.54 7.71 -29.80
C ASN A 637 3.04 9.16 -29.68
N GLY A 638 1.86 9.45 -30.19
CA GLY A 638 1.17 10.74 -30.08
C GLY A 638 0.21 10.82 -28.86
N GLY A 639 0.03 9.72 -28.12
CA GLY A 639 -0.81 9.68 -26.91
C GLY A 639 -2.29 9.35 -27.16
N ALA A 640 -2.74 9.22 -28.42
CA ALA A 640 -4.09 8.72 -28.69
C ALA A 640 -4.19 7.23 -28.42
N SER A 641 -5.37 6.77 -28.02
CA SER A 641 -5.57 5.37 -27.63
C SER A 641 -6.80 4.78 -28.30
N ASN A 642 -6.76 3.46 -28.48
CA ASN A 642 -7.91 2.68 -28.97
C ASN A 642 -7.95 1.31 -28.28
N THR A 643 -9.11 0.69 -28.27
CA THR A 643 -9.32 -0.58 -27.56
C THR A 643 -9.85 -1.68 -28.47
N ALA A 644 -9.46 -2.91 -28.18
CA ALA A 644 -10.06 -4.12 -28.71
C ALA A 644 -10.51 -5.03 -27.57
N THR A 645 -11.60 -5.77 -27.76
CA THR A 645 -12.14 -6.65 -26.71
C THR A 645 -12.42 -8.05 -27.23
N ALA A 646 -12.10 -9.06 -26.44
CA ALA A 646 -12.48 -10.43 -26.69
C ALA A 646 -12.92 -11.14 -25.40
N ALA A 647 -13.91 -12.02 -25.50
CA ALA A 647 -14.39 -12.79 -24.37
C ALA A 647 -13.66 -14.13 -24.25
N VAL A 648 -13.17 -14.48 -23.06
CA VAL A 648 -12.60 -15.77 -22.69
C VAL A 648 -13.54 -16.48 -21.73
N SER A 649 -14.01 -17.67 -22.09
CA SER A 649 -14.86 -18.50 -21.27
C SER A 649 -14.02 -19.49 -20.46
N VAL A 650 -14.02 -19.35 -19.14
CA VAL A 650 -13.32 -20.21 -18.21
C VAL A 650 -14.32 -21.15 -17.55
N THR A 651 -14.19 -22.45 -17.76
CA THR A 651 -15.19 -23.42 -17.34
C THR A 651 -14.61 -24.38 -16.32
N SER A 652 -15.30 -24.58 -15.18
CA SER A 652 -14.94 -25.60 -14.19
C SER A 652 -15.54 -26.97 -14.55
N ALA A 653 -15.07 -28.05 -13.89
CA ALA A 653 -15.65 -29.37 -14.03
C ALA A 653 -17.14 -29.35 -13.67
N PRO A 654 -17.97 -30.21 -14.31
CA PRO A 654 -19.37 -30.29 -13.97
C PRO A 654 -19.57 -30.83 -12.55
N ARG A 655 -20.68 -30.43 -11.92
CA ARG A 655 -21.14 -30.99 -10.63
C ARG A 655 -22.33 -31.86 -10.91
N ALA A 656 -22.16 -33.19 -10.63
CA ALA A 656 -23.24 -34.15 -10.73
C ALA A 656 -24.17 -34.03 -9.52
N GLU A 657 -25.47 -33.91 -9.75
CA GLU A 657 -26.50 -33.89 -8.71
C GLU A 657 -27.80 -34.49 -9.28
N PHE A 658 -28.45 -35.36 -8.53
CA PHE A 658 -29.70 -35.92 -8.94
C PHE A 658 -30.66 -36.21 -7.79
N SER A 659 -31.91 -36.40 -8.12
CA SER A 659 -32.95 -36.87 -7.23
C SER A 659 -33.56 -38.19 -7.74
N ALA A 660 -34.06 -39.01 -6.82
CA ALA A 660 -34.85 -40.19 -7.10
C ALA A 660 -36.23 -40.07 -6.45
N THR A 661 -37.28 -40.31 -7.19
CA THR A 661 -38.68 -40.19 -6.69
C THR A 661 -39.57 -41.26 -7.24
N PRO A 662 -40.24 -42.04 -6.35
CA PRO A 662 -40.01 -42.16 -4.88
C PRO A 662 -38.65 -42.87 -4.60
N ARG A 663 -38.13 -42.74 -3.36
CA ARG A 663 -36.85 -43.36 -2.93
C ARG A 663 -37.01 -44.77 -2.37
N ALA A 664 -38.25 -45.12 -2.00
CA ALA A 664 -38.62 -46.45 -1.49
C ALA A 664 -39.83 -46.95 -2.25
N VAL A 665 -39.75 -48.09 -2.85
CA VAL A 665 -40.79 -48.72 -3.66
C VAL A 665 -40.84 -50.23 -3.47
N LEU A 666 -41.90 -50.88 -3.95
CA LEU A 666 -41.94 -52.32 -4.11
C LEU A 666 -41.27 -52.73 -5.44
N PRO A 667 -40.76 -53.95 -5.56
CA PRO A 667 -40.21 -54.46 -6.80
C PRO A 667 -41.18 -54.32 -7.99
N GLY A 668 -40.64 -53.90 -9.14
CA GLY A 668 -41.40 -53.65 -10.37
C GLY A 668 -42.00 -52.24 -10.48
N ILE A 669 -41.99 -51.46 -9.43
CA ILE A 669 -42.50 -50.05 -9.48
C ILE A 669 -41.38 -49.15 -9.99
N PRO A 670 -41.62 -48.35 -11.05
CA PRO A 670 -40.58 -47.52 -11.60
C PRO A 670 -40.28 -46.30 -10.70
N ILE A 671 -38.98 -46.01 -10.53
CA ILE A 671 -38.44 -44.83 -9.86
C ILE A 671 -38.00 -43.81 -10.93
N ARG A 672 -38.37 -42.56 -10.76
CA ARG A 672 -37.90 -41.48 -11.62
C ARG A 672 -36.59 -40.95 -11.08
N PHE A 673 -35.54 -41.02 -11.87
CA PHE A 673 -34.24 -40.43 -11.59
C PHE A 673 -34.07 -39.13 -12.42
N ASP A 674 -33.77 -38.04 -11.77
CA ASP A 674 -33.73 -36.74 -12.40
C ASP A 674 -32.41 -36.02 -12.07
N GLY A 675 -31.51 -35.94 -13.07
CA GLY A 675 -30.21 -35.29 -13.01
C GLY A 675 -30.25 -33.79 -13.37
N SER A 676 -31.43 -33.18 -13.48
CA SER A 676 -31.60 -31.77 -13.95
C SER A 676 -30.90 -30.74 -13.08
N ASN A 677 -30.58 -31.08 -11.83
CA ASN A 677 -29.86 -30.22 -10.89
C ASN A 677 -28.34 -30.24 -11.10
N SER A 678 -27.83 -31.14 -11.96
CA SER A 678 -26.42 -31.12 -12.33
C SER A 678 -26.07 -29.81 -13.05
N THR A 679 -24.93 -29.22 -12.70
CA THR A 679 -24.50 -27.90 -13.18
C THR A 679 -23.08 -27.96 -13.73
N VAL A 680 -22.76 -27.03 -14.62
CA VAL A 680 -21.41 -26.75 -15.09
C VAL A 680 -21.25 -25.25 -15.34
N PRO A 681 -20.46 -24.55 -14.54
CA PRO A 681 -20.20 -23.12 -14.77
C PRO A 681 -19.51 -22.90 -16.11
N GLY A 682 -20.03 -22.01 -16.92
CA GLY A 682 -19.44 -21.61 -18.21
C GLY A 682 -19.56 -22.62 -19.34
N GLY A 683 -20.32 -23.72 -19.17
CA GLY A 683 -20.49 -24.74 -20.16
C GLY A 683 -21.88 -25.40 -20.15
N HIS A 684 -22.02 -26.57 -20.79
CA HIS A 684 -23.24 -27.37 -20.72
C HIS A 684 -22.90 -28.86 -20.62
N ILE A 685 -23.77 -29.64 -19.97
CA ILE A 685 -23.63 -31.07 -19.83
C ILE A 685 -24.09 -31.75 -21.12
N VAL A 686 -23.22 -32.56 -21.72
CA VAL A 686 -23.51 -33.28 -22.98
C VAL A 686 -23.87 -34.72 -22.75
N LEU A 687 -23.57 -35.27 -21.58
CA LEU A 687 -23.88 -36.67 -21.24
C LEU A 687 -24.34 -36.82 -19.80
N TYR A 688 -25.43 -37.54 -19.59
CA TYR A 688 -25.89 -38.09 -18.33
C TYR A 688 -25.89 -39.61 -18.48
N ALA A 689 -25.03 -40.30 -17.73
CA ALA A 689 -24.93 -41.77 -17.73
C ALA A 689 -25.25 -42.31 -16.34
N TRP A 690 -26.17 -43.25 -16.30
CA TRP A 690 -26.71 -43.84 -15.08
C TRP A 690 -26.26 -45.31 -14.95
N ASP A 691 -25.91 -45.70 -13.71
CA ASP A 691 -25.71 -47.07 -13.28
C ASP A 691 -26.61 -47.31 -12.08
N PHE A 692 -27.54 -48.23 -12.21
CA PHE A 692 -28.56 -48.49 -11.20
C PHE A 692 -28.13 -49.53 -10.17
N ALA A 693 -26.91 -50.01 -10.24
CA ALA A 693 -26.31 -51.01 -9.32
C ALA A 693 -27.03 -52.40 -9.31
N ASP A 694 -27.85 -52.67 -10.32
CA ASP A 694 -28.46 -53.97 -10.55
C ASP A 694 -28.00 -54.61 -11.90
N GLY A 695 -27.01 -54.01 -12.54
CA GLY A 695 -26.47 -54.35 -13.85
C GLY A 695 -27.11 -53.58 -15.00
N ALA A 696 -28.17 -52.80 -14.75
CA ALA A 696 -28.77 -51.97 -15.76
C ALA A 696 -28.13 -50.59 -15.81
N THR A 697 -28.06 -50.00 -16.99
CA THR A 697 -27.55 -48.62 -17.23
C THR A 697 -28.52 -47.87 -18.12
N ALA A 698 -28.47 -46.54 -18.07
CA ALA A 698 -29.25 -45.68 -18.95
C ALA A 698 -28.51 -44.41 -19.30
N GLN A 699 -28.97 -43.68 -20.33
CA GLN A 699 -28.49 -42.33 -20.67
C GLN A 699 -29.68 -41.39 -20.75
N GLY A 700 -29.45 -40.09 -20.37
CA GLY A 700 -30.48 -39.08 -20.46
C GLY A 700 -30.61 -38.28 -19.15
N ARG A 701 -31.04 -37.02 -19.27
CA ARG A 701 -31.17 -36.09 -18.16
C ARG A 701 -32.16 -36.55 -17.09
N VAL A 702 -33.24 -37.22 -17.56
CA VAL A 702 -34.28 -37.84 -16.73
C VAL A 702 -34.53 -39.24 -17.26
N VAL A 703 -34.50 -40.22 -16.37
CA VAL A 703 -34.71 -41.64 -16.73
C VAL A 703 -35.64 -42.34 -15.74
N MET A 704 -36.30 -43.41 -16.19
CA MET A 704 -37.11 -44.26 -15.33
C MET A 704 -36.46 -45.63 -15.22
N HIS A 705 -36.35 -46.18 -14.02
CA HIS A 705 -35.88 -47.56 -13.80
C HIS A 705 -36.71 -48.26 -12.75
N ALA A 706 -36.95 -49.57 -12.96
CA ALA A 706 -37.68 -50.43 -12.03
C ALA A 706 -36.84 -51.66 -11.68
N TYR A 707 -36.61 -51.86 -10.40
CA TYR A 707 -35.86 -53.03 -9.88
C TYR A 707 -36.74 -54.27 -9.80
N SER A 708 -36.23 -55.41 -10.25
CA SER A 708 -36.94 -56.66 -10.21
C SER A 708 -36.81 -57.42 -8.87
N SER A 709 -35.82 -57.11 -8.06
CA SER A 709 -35.54 -57.69 -6.75
C SER A 709 -35.54 -56.62 -5.64
N HIS A 710 -35.82 -57.02 -4.40
CA HIS A 710 -35.69 -56.13 -3.24
C HIS A 710 -34.22 -55.91 -2.87
N GLY A 711 -33.92 -54.84 -2.24
CA GLY A 711 -32.57 -54.49 -1.78
C GLY A 711 -32.33 -52.96 -1.71
N ILE A 712 -31.14 -52.61 -1.30
CA ILE A 712 -30.65 -51.22 -1.30
C ILE A 712 -29.68 -51.08 -2.48
N PHE A 713 -30.02 -50.18 -3.39
CA PHE A 713 -29.23 -49.96 -4.60
C PHE A 713 -28.56 -48.56 -4.53
N SER A 714 -27.21 -48.53 -4.70
CA SER A 714 -26.45 -47.30 -4.76
C SER A 714 -26.35 -46.82 -6.21
N VAL A 715 -27.34 -46.04 -6.62
CA VAL A 715 -27.42 -45.51 -8.00
C VAL A 715 -26.37 -44.43 -8.22
N ARG A 716 -25.65 -44.49 -9.33
CA ARG A 716 -24.63 -43.56 -9.72
C ARG A 716 -25.05 -42.79 -10.96
N LEU A 717 -24.87 -41.47 -10.92
CA LEU A 717 -24.94 -40.59 -12.08
C LEU A 717 -23.55 -40.07 -12.39
N LEU A 718 -23.06 -40.29 -13.59
CA LEU A 718 -21.91 -39.66 -14.18
C LEU A 718 -22.41 -38.59 -15.19
N VAL A 719 -21.93 -37.39 -15.06
CA VAL A 719 -22.17 -36.32 -16.03
C VAL A 719 -20.88 -35.98 -16.76
N LYS A 720 -20.98 -35.64 -18.04
CA LYS A 720 -19.86 -35.16 -18.86
C LYS A 720 -20.25 -33.87 -19.55
N ASP A 721 -19.34 -32.89 -19.53
CA ASP A 721 -19.54 -31.61 -20.17
C ASP A 721 -19.01 -31.57 -21.61
N ASN A 722 -19.23 -30.40 -22.27
CA ASN A 722 -18.76 -30.15 -23.63
C ASN A 722 -17.24 -30.03 -23.79
N PHE A 723 -16.47 -30.18 -22.70
CA PHE A 723 -15.01 -30.24 -22.69
C PHE A 723 -14.46 -31.61 -22.28
N ASP A 724 -15.29 -32.67 -22.36
CA ASP A 724 -14.98 -34.05 -22.00
C ASP A 724 -14.64 -34.29 -20.52
N ARG A 725 -14.94 -33.32 -19.63
CA ARG A 725 -14.73 -33.47 -18.18
C ARG A 725 -15.93 -34.19 -17.56
N THR A 726 -15.65 -34.99 -16.57
CA THR A 726 -16.66 -35.81 -15.90
C THR A 726 -16.70 -35.54 -14.42
N ASN A 727 -17.86 -35.73 -13.82
CA ASN A 727 -18.07 -35.81 -12.40
C ASN A 727 -19.16 -36.83 -12.10
N GLU A 728 -19.12 -37.46 -10.95
CA GLU A 728 -20.11 -38.46 -10.56
C GLU A 728 -20.64 -38.21 -9.14
N THR A 729 -21.84 -38.66 -8.91
CA THR A 729 -22.49 -38.66 -7.60
C THR A 729 -23.32 -39.93 -7.45
N GLN A 730 -23.57 -40.31 -6.21
CA GLN A 730 -24.37 -41.52 -5.91
C GLN A 730 -25.45 -41.21 -4.90
N LEU A 731 -26.54 -41.97 -4.98
CA LEU A 731 -27.70 -41.91 -4.12
C LEU A 731 -28.27 -43.28 -3.92
N THR A 732 -28.63 -43.64 -2.72
CA THR A 732 -29.27 -44.92 -2.43
C THR A 732 -30.80 -44.83 -2.57
N VAL A 733 -31.37 -45.91 -3.13
CA VAL A 733 -32.80 -46.18 -3.19
C VAL A 733 -33.10 -47.55 -2.55
N ALA A 734 -34.23 -47.66 -1.89
CA ALA A 734 -34.69 -48.88 -1.24
C ALA A 734 -35.82 -49.51 -2.04
N VAL A 735 -35.69 -50.75 -2.36
CA VAL A 735 -36.74 -51.52 -3.02
C VAL A 735 -37.26 -52.60 -2.10
N GLY A 736 -38.52 -52.52 -1.81
CA GLY A 736 -39.16 -53.41 -0.83
C GLY A 736 -38.98 -53.01 0.62
N ASN A 737 -38.58 -51.78 0.92
CA ASN A 737 -38.37 -51.27 2.29
C ASN A 737 -39.68 -51.07 3.04
N ARG A 738 -39.76 -51.64 4.23
CA ARG A 738 -40.84 -51.42 5.22
C ARG A 738 -40.31 -50.65 6.41
N ALA A 739 -41.08 -49.67 6.87
CA ALA A 739 -40.66 -48.85 8.00
C ALA A 739 -40.34 -49.65 9.27
N PRO A 740 -39.34 -49.28 10.04
CA PRO A 740 -39.08 -49.89 11.34
C PRO A 740 -40.30 -49.87 12.24
N THR A 741 -40.40 -50.85 13.05
CA THR A 741 -41.50 -51.00 14.08
C THR A 741 -40.93 -51.00 15.46
N ILE A 742 -41.53 -50.23 16.38
CA ILE A 742 -41.19 -50.24 17.81
C ILE A 742 -41.74 -51.51 18.43
N THR A 743 -40.83 -52.30 19.00
CA THR A 743 -41.18 -53.56 19.65
C THR A 743 -41.36 -53.41 21.16
N SER A 744 -40.64 -52.54 21.78
CA SER A 744 -40.82 -52.19 23.19
C SER A 744 -40.14 -50.83 23.53
N THR A 745 -40.64 -50.20 24.59
CA THR A 745 -40.06 -49.01 25.21
C THR A 745 -40.02 -49.15 26.73
N SER A 746 -39.01 -48.62 27.36
CA SER A 746 -38.92 -48.56 28.82
C SER A 746 -38.39 -47.20 29.26
N PRO A 747 -39.10 -46.52 30.17
CA PRO A 747 -40.42 -46.78 30.63
C PRO A 747 -41.46 -46.81 29.51
N SER A 748 -42.59 -47.49 29.73
CA SER A 748 -43.59 -47.72 28.67
C SER A 748 -44.39 -46.45 28.29
N ALA A 749 -44.40 -45.44 29.11
CA ALA A 749 -45.09 -44.18 28.92
C ALA A 749 -44.42 -43.09 29.76
N ASN A 750 -45.17 -42.01 30.06
CA ASN A 750 -44.69 -40.90 30.86
C ASN A 750 -44.09 -41.33 32.20
N SER A 751 -43.02 -40.72 32.64
CA SER A 751 -42.33 -41.02 33.89
C SER A 751 -42.11 -39.78 34.75
N VAL A 752 -42.04 -40.01 36.06
CA VAL A 752 -41.74 -38.96 37.04
C VAL A 752 -40.40 -39.32 37.66
N LEU A 753 -39.49 -38.35 37.69
CA LEU A 753 -38.17 -38.45 38.33
C LEU A 753 -38.06 -37.39 39.42
N GLN A 754 -37.22 -37.62 40.41
CA GLN A 754 -36.86 -36.58 41.38
C GLN A 754 -35.70 -35.76 40.84
N VAL A 755 -35.55 -34.52 41.29
CA VAL A 755 -34.39 -33.66 40.90
C VAL A 755 -33.10 -34.40 41.21
N GLY A 756 -32.24 -34.58 40.18
CA GLY A 756 -30.99 -35.30 40.25
C GLY A 756 -31.06 -36.80 40.05
N GLU A 757 -32.28 -37.39 40.00
CA GLU A 757 -32.46 -38.80 39.69
C GLU A 757 -32.15 -39.12 38.23
N LEU A 758 -31.43 -40.23 38.03
CA LEU A 758 -31.07 -40.70 36.68
C LEU A 758 -32.13 -41.70 36.18
N GLY A 759 -32.92 -41.27 35.20
CA GLY A 759 -33.85 -42.12 34.45
C GLY A 759 -33.19 -42.68 33.19
N THR A 760 -33.36 -43.98 32.94
CA THR A 760 -32.89 -44.59 31.69
C THR A 760 -34.05 -44.85 30.77
N PHE A 761 -34.00 -44.36 29.56
CA PHE A 761 -34.99 -44.51 28.51
C PHE A 761 -34.46 -45.44 27.44
N THR A 762 -35.19 -46.50 27.11
CA THR A 762 -34.79 -47.48 26.15
C THR A 762 -35.88 -47.71 25.09
N ILE A 763 -35.48 -47.91 23.88
CA ILE A 763 -36.34 -48.33 22.77
C ILE A 763 -35.75 -49.59 22.14
N ALA A 764 -36.57 -50.62 21.92
CA ALA A 764 -36.29 -51.69 21.01
C ALA A 764 -37.16 -51.49 19.76
N ALA A 765 -36.52 -51.46 18.62
CA ALA A 765 -37.17 -51.43 17.33
C ALA A 765 -36.61 -52.54 16.46
N SER A 766 -37.41 -53.06 15.55
CA SER A 766 -36.96 -54.01 14.51
C SER A 766 -37.41 -53.57 13.15
N ASP A 767 -36.56 -53.78 12.19
CA ASP A 767 -36.91 -53.55 10.80
C ASP A 767 -37.53 -54.81 10.19
N PRO A 768 -38.71 -54.72 9.50
CA PRO A 768 -39.34 -55.88 8.87
C PRO A 768 -38.55 -56.47 7.70
N ASP A 769 -37.62 -55.72 7.10
CA ASP A 769 -36.77 -56.14 6.00
C ASP A 769 -35.38 -56.59 6.47
N GLY A 770 -35.10 -56.47 7.77
CA GLY A 770 -33.83 -56.86 8.37
C GLY A 770 -32.73 -55.80 8.34
N ASP A 771 -33.09 -54.58 8.03
CA ASP A 771 -32.13 -53.47 7.89
C ASP A 771 -31.61 -53.02 9.28
N LEU A 772 -30.37 -52.50 9.27
CA LEU A 772 -29.73 -51.97 10.47
C LEU A 772 -30.33 -50.64 10.87
N LEU A 773 -30.82 -50.58 12.12
CA LEU A 773 -31.40 -49.34 12.64
C LEU A 773 -30.34 -48.43 13.28
N SER A 774 -30.45 -47.13 13.00
CA SER A 774 -29.78 -46.08 13.68
C SER A 774 -30.75 -45.27 14.57
N TYR A 775 -30.23 -44.72 15.68
CA TYR A 775 -31.06 -44.01 16.67
C TYR A 775 -30.58 -42.56 16.80
N SER A 776 -31.52 -41.66 16.97
CA SER A 776 -31.28 -40.26 17.20
C SER A 776 -32.17 -39.72 18.29
N TRP A 777 -31.61 -39.10 19.32
CA TRP A 777 -32.31 -38.62 20.51
C TRP A 777 -32.35 -37.09 20.59
N THR A 778 -33.48 -36.59 21.05
CA THR A 778 -33.65 -35.16 21.36
C THR A 778 -34.35 -34.97 22.68
N ILE A 779 -34.01 -33.88 23.42
CA ILE A 779 -34.71 -33.39 24.58
C ILE A 779 -35.24 -32.00 24.25
N ASP A 780 -36.55 -31.79 24.34
CA ASP A 780 -37.25 -30.57 23.97
C ASP A 780 -36.85 -30.06 22.57
N GLY A 781 -36.60 -31.01 21.65
CA GLY A 781 -36.19 -30.71 20.27
C GLY A 781 -34.71 -30.48 20.05
N VAL A 782 -33.88 -30.47 21.11
CA VAL A 782 -32.42 -30.34 21.03
C VAL A 782 -31.74 -31.69 20.91
N HIS A 783 -30.90 -31.91 19.93
CA HIS A 783 -30.22 -33.19 19.70
C HIS A 783 -29.13 -33.44 20.76
N VAL A 784 -29.10 -34.65 21.34
CA VAL A 784 -28.23 -35.00 22.48
C VAL A 784 -27.07 -35.94 22.11
N GLY A 785 -26.86 -36.23 20.84
CA GLY A 785 -25.71 -36.98 20.33
C GLY A 785 -25.68 -38.47 20.66
N ALA A 786 -26.72 -39.03 21.31
CA ALA A 786 -26.84 -40.47 21.57
C ALA A 786 -27.29 -41.19 20.29
N THR A 787 -26.66 -42.34 19.99
CA THR A 787 -26.87 -43.14 18.78
C THR A 787 -27.25 -44.61 19.05
N SER A 788 -27.44 -44.97 20.33
CA SER A 788 -27.90 -46.32 20.73
C SER A 788 -29.38 -46.31 21.05
N GLY A 789 -29.99 -47.47 21.14
CA GLY A 789 -31.38 -47.63 21.58
C GLY A 789 -31.62 -47.33 23.06
N SER A 790 -30.67 -46.72 23.78
CA SER A 790 -30.76 -46.39 25.19
C SER A 790 -30.16 -44.98 25.43
N TYR A 791 -30.87 -44.21 26.28
CA TYR A 791 -30.41 -42.88 26.69
C TYR A 791 -30.71 -42.67 28.21
N ALA A 792 -29.73 -42.11 28.91
CA ALA A 792 -29.84 -41.77 30.31
C ALA A 792 -30.06 -40.26 30.49
N PHE A 793 -31.13 -39.87 31.18
CA PHE A 793 -31.52 -38.50 31.44
C PHE A 793 -31.61 -38.18 32.92
N ALA A 794 -31.07 -37.06 33.34
CA ALA A 794 -31.26 -36.46 34.64
C ALA A 794 -31.35 -34.93 34.51
N SER A 795 -32.18 -34.29 35.31
CA SER A 795 -32.28 -32.85 35.41
C SER A 795 -32.10 -32.37 36.85
N LEU A 796 -31.33 -31.30 37.02
CA LEU A 796 -31.17 -30.61 38.31
C LEU A 796 -32.23 -29.53 38.53
N VAL A 797 -33.14 -29.34 37.57
CA VAL A 797 -34.22 -28.35 37.62
C VAL A 797 -35.55 -29.06 37.47
N PRO A 798 -36.56 -28.81 38.39
CA PRO A 798 -37.88 -29.29 38.19
C PRO A 798 -38.51 -28.79 36.90
N GLY A 799 -39.30 -29.64 36.22
CA GLY A 799 -39.93 -29.24 34.96
C GLY A 799 -40.48 -30.45 34.19
N ALA A 800 -41.12 -30.18 33.09
CA ALA A 800 -41.57 -31.17 32.13
C ALA A 800 -40.64 -31.19 30.91
N PHE A 801 -40.16 -32.37 30.53
CA PHE A 801 -39.23 -32.57 29.42
C PHE A 801 -39.84 -33.56 28.42
N ALA A 802 -39.68 -33.29 27.13
CA ALA A 802 -40.04 -34.20 26.06
C ALA A 802 -38.78 -34.92 25.54
N ILE A 803 -38.59 -36.19 25.90
CA ILE A 803 -37.51 -37.02 25.39
C ILE A 803 -38.02 -37.75 24.16
N ARG A 804 -37.43 -37.52 23.01
CA ARG A 804 -37.80 -38.18 21.75
C ARG A 804 -36.66 -39.01 21.20
N VAL A 805 -36.99 -40.14 20.64
CA VAL A 805 -36.09 -41.00 19.89
C VAL A 805 -36.68 -41.31 18.55
N ILE A 806 -35.84 -41.20 17.53
CA ILE A 806 -36.14 -41.66 16.17
C ILE A 806 -35.29 -42.89 15.90
N ALA A 807 -35.93 -43.98 15.56
CA ALA A 807 -35.25 -45.14 15.00
C ALA A 807 -35.47 -45.16 13.48
N THR A 808 -34.42 -45.21 12.72
CA THR A 808 -34.45 -45.15 11.23
C THR A 808 -33.53 -46.20 10.63
N ASP A 809 -33.99 -46.84 9.57
CA ASP A 809 -33.22 -47.71 8.67
C ASP A 809 -32.45 -46.87 7.58
N GLY A 810 -32.51 -45.54 7.64
CA GLY A 810 -31.96 -44.61 6.64
C GLY A 810 -32.95 -44.23 5.54
N PHE A 811 -34.09 -44.87 5.42
CA PHE A 811 -35.16 -44.67 4.43
C PHE A 811 -36.51 -44.33 5.04
N ALA A 812 -36.84 -44.98 6.12
CA ALA A 812 -38.02 -44.72 6.88
C ALA A 812 -37.63 -44.53 8.38
N ALA A 813 -38.53 -43.97 9.15
CA ALA A 813 -38.25 -43.72 10.54
C ALA A 813 -39.53 -43.95 11.37
N VAL A 814 -39.35 -44.38 12.61
CA VAL A 814 -40.39 -44.43 13.63
C VAL A 814 -39.95 -43.54 14.78
N LEU A 815 -40.89 -42.79 15.34
CA LEU A 815 -40.68 -41.87 16.44
C LEU A 815 -41.36 -42.39 17.68
N PHE A 816 -40.72 -42.24 18.86
CA PHE A 816 -41.34 -42.37 20.16
C PHE A 816 -41.00 -41.19 21.07
N GLU A 817 -41.96 -40.74 21.87
CA GLU A 817 -41.81 -39.63 22.82
C GLU A 817 -42.22 -40.05 24.22
N TRP A 818 -41.33 -39.80 25.16
CA TRP A 818 -41.66 -39.81 26.61
C TRP A 818 -41.86 -38.38 27.09
N ARG A 819 -42.85 -38.18 27.95
CA ARG A 819 -42.99 -36.97 28.73
C ARG A 819 -42.54 -37.25 30.15
N VAL A 820 -41.47 -36.60 30.57
CA VAL A 820 -40.81 -36.78 31.84
C VAL A 820 -41.08 -35.57 32.70
N THR A 821 -41.68 -35.78 33.90
CA THR A 821 -41.84 -34.71 34.86
C THR A 821 -40.78 -34.91 35.94
N VAL A 822 -39.95 -33.87 36.16
CA VAL A 822 -38.96 -33.85 37.26
C VAL A 822 -39.56 -33.02 38.40
N GLU A 823 -39.76 -33.68 39.53
CA GLU A 823 -40.39 -33.09 40.74
C GLU A 823 -39.30 -32.66 41.73
N GLY A 824 -39.52 -31.49 42.39
CA GLY A 824 -38.68 -31.04 43.50
C GLY A 824 -38.96 -31.85 44.76
N SER A 825 -37.94 -32.27 45.48
CA SER A 825 -38.10 -33.00 46.72
C SER A 825 -38.88 -32.16 47.78
N SER A 826 -40.07 -32.56 48.10
CA SER A 826 -40.82 -32.01 49.19
C SER A 826 -40.34 -32.62 50.54
N GLN A 827 -39.37 -32.02 51.19
CA GLN A 827 -39.06 -32.32 52.54
C GLN A 827 -39.83 -31.31 53.47
N ALA A 828 -40.82 -31.81 54.19
CA ALA A 828 -41.44 -31.04 55.23
C ALA A 828 -40.48 -30.87 56.42
N PRO A 829 -40.49 -29.73 57.15
CA PRO A 829 -39.54 -29.48 58.22
C PRO A 829 -39.92 -30.18 59.45
N ALA A 830 -39.04 -30.99 60.08
CA ALA A 830 -39.08 -31.48 61.40
C ALA A 830 -38.53 -30.47 62.41
N PRO A 831 -39.06 -30.38 63.62
CA PRO A 831 -38.72 -29.40 64.66
C PRO A 831 -37.33 -29.67 65.27
N PRO A 832 -36.71 -28.71 65.91
CA PRO A 832 -35.31 -28.82 66.36
C PRO A 832 -35.15 -29.50 67.69
N PRO A 833 -34.07 -30.15 67.98
CA PRO A 833 -33.49 -30.25 69.31
C PRO A 833 -32.11 -29.62 69.41
N THR A 834 -31.91 -29.11 70.55
CA THR A 834 -30.83 -28.35 71.17
C THR A 834 -29.45 -29.00 71.14
N ALA A 835 -28.47 -28.10 70.97
CA ALA A 835 -27.11 -28.04 71.55
C ALA A 835 -26.13 -29.20 71.48
N GLY A 836 -24.92 -28.84 70.93
CA GLY A 836 -23.70 -29.59 71.14
C GLY A 836 -22.65 -29.37 70.10
N VAL A 837 -21.76 -28.39 70.29
CA VAL A 837 -20.47 -28.19 69.56
C VAL A 837 -19.50 -29.32 70.00
N PRO A 838 -18.48 -29.79 69.30
CA PRO A 838 -17.52 -29.03 68.45
C PRO A 838 -16.97 -29.74 67.20
N GLU A 839 -16.45 -28.89 66.40
CA GLU A 839 -15.26 -28.95 65.51
C GLU A 839 -14.75 -30.28 64.92
N THR A 840 -14.60 -30.39 63.67
CA THR A 840 -13.38 -30.30 62.85
C THR A 840 -13.51 -31.01 61.50
N VAL A 841 -12.80 -30.41 60.55
CA VAL A 841 -12.22 -31.02 59.34
C VAL A 841 -13.14 -31.02 58.10
N ALA A 842 -12.99 -30.05 57.27
CA ALA A 842 -12.13 -29.83 56.09
C ALA A 842 -12.61 -30.37 54.77
N SER A 843 -12.84 -29.44 53.93
CA SER A 843 -12.51 -29.38 52.51
C SER A 843 -12.50 -30.67 51.70
N LEU A 844 -13.41 -30.75 50.77
CA LEU A 844 -13.24 -31.33 49.43
C LEU A 844 -14.62 -31.26 48.70
N GLY A 845 -14.79 -30.26 47.85
CA GLY A 845 -16.06 -30.16 47.13
C GLY A 845 -16.25 -28.97 46.20
N VAL A 846 -15.16 -28.36 45.69
CA VAL A 846 -15.30 -27.19 44.77
C VAL A 846 -14.45 -27.32 43.51
N VAL A 847 -13.99 -28.49 43.10
CA VAL A 847 -13.17 -28.65 41.89
C VAL A 847 -13.93 -29.28 40.69
N ALA A 848 -15.13 -29.80 40.91
CA ALA A 848 -15.85 -30.54 39.82
C ALA A 848 -16.78 -29.67 38.93
N LEU A 849 -17.08 -28.40 39.30
CA LEU A 849 -18.03 -27.57 38.54
C LEU A 849 -17.36 -26.59 37.57
N GLY A 850 -16.02 -26.44 37.63
CA GLY A 850 -15.27 -25.50 36.72
C GLY A 850 -14.89 -26.10 35.36
N LEU A 851 -14.86 -27.42 35.20
CA LEU A 851 -14.38 -28.08 34.00
C LEU A 851 -15.47 -28.35 32.92
N LEU A 852 -16.74 -28.29 33.28
CA LEU A 852 -17.83 -28.58 32.32
C LEU A 852 -18.30 -27.33 31.55
N VAL A 853 -18.08 -26.13 32.06
CA VAL A 853 -18.44 -24.87 31.37
C VAL A 853 -17.41 -24.47 30.36
N THR A 854 -16.12 -24.86 30.52
CA THR A 854 -15.03 -24.51 29.62
C THR A 854 -15.00 -25.38 28.35
N LEU A 855 -15.56 -26.59 28.39
CA LEU A 855 -15.60 -27.49 27.22
C LEU A 855 -16.75 -27.17 26.24
N VAL A 856 -17.85 -26.56 26.71
CA VAL A 856 -18.98 -26.19 25.84
C VAL A 856 -18.73 -24.88 25.10
N THR A 857 -17.91 -23.97 25.63
CA THR A 857 -17.57 -22.72 24.97
C THR A 857 -16.47 -22.89 23.92
N HIS A 858 -15.67 -23.96 23.99
CA HIS A 858 -14.62 -24.20 22.98
C HIS A 858 -15.14 -24.89 21.69
N ALA A 859 -16.22 -25.64 21.78
CA ALA A 859 -16.82 -26.31 20.63
C ALA A 859 -17.68 -25.40 19.72
N ILE A 860 -18.11 -24.25 20.22
CA ILE A 860 -18.93 -23.28 19.44
C ILE A 860 -18.06 -22.29 18.64
N ARG A 861 -16.79 -22.09 19.02
CA ARG A 861 -15.88 -21.17 18.28
C ARG A 861 -15.18 -21.77 17.07
N THR A 862 -15.12 -23.09 16.95
CA THR A 862 -14.42 -23.75 15.82
C THR A 862 -15.28 -24.07 14.60
N ARG A 863 -16.59 -23.77 14.62
CA ARG A 863 -17.50 -24.01 13.49
C ARG A 863 -17.92 -22.79 12.69
N LYS A 864 -17.29 -21.62 12.92
CA LYS A 864 -17.54 -20.39 12.13
C LYS A 864 -16.37 -19.96 11.22
N ARG A 865 -15.40 -20.86 11.00
CA ARG A 865 -14.36 -20.67 9.98
C ARG A 865 -14.10 -22.01 9.29
N ARG A 866 -14.96 -22.34 8.37
CA ARG A 866 -14.71 -23.11 7.12
C ARG A 866 -15.82 -22.76 6.14
#